data_8c81231d7e83ec6d26a441a342585213
#
_entry.id   8c81231d7e83ec6d26a441a342585213
#
_cell.length_a   1.000
_cell.length_b   1.000
_cell.length_c   1.000
_cell.angle_alpha   90.00
_cell.angle_beta   90.00
_cell.angle_gamma   90.00
#
_symmetry.space_group_name_H-M   'P 1'
#
loop_
_entity.id
_entity.type
_entity.pdbx_description
1 polymer ?
#
loop_
_entity_poly.entity_id
_entity_poly.type
_entity_poly.pdbx_seq_one_letter_code
_entity_poly.pdbx_strand_id
1 'polypeptide(L)'
;LPEAVRNATAAWTADTFYLAGLGADGAPRLYQRPLADDRAAWTAAPAWTEAGAPRSLLSQTKSLFLVLADPAGGGDRLLRWTPGQPAWRDAGRVPGQVPAGAGRATGQAHLLMPVQPTAHAPARLMTYQTITAAWAELPGAQVPADALATAAWPDGLAWARADGAGRVQFAAAQIQSSKLRLHWLDWVVIVVYLAGMIGIGLYFYLREKRGNTDSFFVGGRSIPFWAAGISLYAANTSSISFIAIPAKAFETNWQYMANNIIAVFGLVFVAIWVVPLLRRLDLMSVFSYLETRFHPAIRMLASALCVFVQIGSRMSVILFLPALAIATITGISVFWSVLLMGGFTIVYTAMGGMKAVIWTDFVQVIVKMGGAIFAIGFMIWGLRGGFGQFWSTAMAEGKMHTFDFSFDLTKATVWGFVFLVLFEVVLTFPKDQVLMQRTLSTKSDKEAGRSIWAFAAIMIPGGIVFYTIGTAMFVYYREHPERMNPLLPIDATFPMFIAAELPVGVTGLIIAGIFAAAMATLSGIMNSVATLISVDFYEKLHKGHTPQQSVRFAEWMTVVVGLIGIGAALLLSKFDIHSLFDVSIELAGLLGGGFAGAYTLGMFTRRANWQGVAIGIGASIVLTLGIWTLRAVHPYYYLAISIALCIAIGYVASLFFPAPTQSLDGLTIYRDRRSSAPSGSLLPQAGEGTASSDRL
;
A
#
# COMPACT_ATOMS: atom_id res chain seq x y z
N LEU A 1 22.62 27.45 -26.25
CA LEU A 1 21.39 28.22 -26.08
C LEU A 1 20.98 28.86 -27.41
N PRO A 2 19.66 28.97 -27.70
CA PRO A 2 19.16 29.64 -28.92
C PRO A 2 19.47 31.13 -28.97
N GLU A 3 19.52 31.78 -27.81
CA GLU A 3 19.84 33.19 -27.64
C GLU A 3 20.52 33.49 -26.30
N ALA A 4 21.07 34.70 -26.16
CA ALA A 4 21.62 35.14 -24.88
C ALA A 4 20.48 35.50 -23.92
N VAL A 5 20.55 35.07 -22.67
CA VAL A 5 19.60 35.36 -21.61
C VAL A 5 20.26 36.12 -20.46
N ARG A 6 19.53 37.08 -19.88
CA ARG A 6 19.95 37.84 -18.69
C ARG A 6 19.23 37.30 -17.47
N ASN A 7 19.82 37.50 -16.29
CA ASN A 7 19.31 37.00 -15.00
C ASN A 7 19.00 35.50 -15.06
N ALA A 8 19.93 34.74 -15.64
CA ALA A 8 19.76 33.31 -15.84
C ALA A 8 19.78 32.55 -14.52
N THR A 9 18.82 31.65 -14.34
CA THR A 9 18.76 30.70 -13.23
C THR A 9 18.37 29.33 -13.76
N ALA A 10 18.91 28.27 -13.16
CA ALA A 10 18.76 26.92 -13.68
C ALA A 10 18.31 25.93 -12.60
N ALA A 11 17.59 24.91 -13.06
CA ALA A 11 17.24 23.74 -12.26
C ALA A 11 17.14 22.50 -13.16
N TRP A 12 17.09 21.32 -12.56
CA TRP A 12 16.94 20.06 -13.30
C TRP A 12 15.92 19.15 -12.61
N THR A 13 15.19 18.42 -13.39
CA THR A 13 14.42 17.26 -12.96
C THR A 13 15.25 15.99 -13.14
N ALA A 14 14.68 14.81 -12.94
CA ALA A 14 15.38 13.54 -13.11
C ALA A 14 15.95 13.34 -14.54
N ASP A 15 15.32 13.93 -15.55
CA ASP A 15 15.59 13.68 -16.98
C ASP A 15 15.86 14.95 -17.81
N THR A 16 15.56 16.15 -17.28
CA THR A 16 15.58 17.38 -18.05
C THR A 16 16.22 18.52 -17.28
N PHE A 17 17.11 19.24 -17.95
CA PHE A 17 17.70 20.51 -17.47
C PHE A 17 16.88 21.69 -17.98
N TYR A 18 16.63 22.66 -17.11
CA TYR A 18 15.86 23.88 -17.41
C TYR A 18 16.69 25.12 -17.12
N LEU A 19 16.55 26.12 -17.98
CA LEU A 19 17.15 27.44 -17.83
C LEU A 19 16.08 28.51 -18.01
N ALA A 20 15.86 29.30 -16.97
CA ALA A 20 14.96 30.46 -17.00
C ALA A 20 15.76 31.75 -17.06
N GLY A 21 15.31 32.75 -17.81
CA GLY A 21 15.95 34.04 -17.91
C GLY A 21 15.12 35.04 -18.73
N LEU A 22 15.66 36.25 -18.94
CA LEU A 22 15.08 37.25 -19.79
C LEU A 22 15.86 37.34 -21.10
N GLY A 23 15.17 37.36 -22.23
CA GLY A 23 15.79 37.58 -23.53
C GLY A 23 16.36 39.02 -23.68
N ALA A 24 17.02 39.28 -24.78
CA ALA A 24 17.55 40.63 -25.09
C ALA A 24 16.45 41.70 -25.17
N ASP A 25 15.22 41.27 -25.55
CA ASP A 25 13.99 42.04 -25.61
C ASP A 25 13.32 42.27 -24.23
N GLY A 26 13.90 41.69 -23.17
CA GLY A 26 13.34 41.71 -21.82
C GLY A 26 12.19 40.71 -21.60
N ALA A 27 11.80 39.93 -22.60
CA ALA A 27 10.71 38.98 -22.47
C ALA A 27 11.18 37.67 -21.73
N PRO A 28 10.28 37.06 -20.93
CA PRO A 28 10.58 35.79 -20.26
C PRO A 28 10.93 34.65 -21.21
N ARG A 29 11.92 33.86 -20.86
CA ARG A 29 12.36 32.68 -21.60
C ARG A 29 12.57 31.54 -20.68
N LEU A 30 12.04 30.37 -21.04
CA LEU A 30 12.36 29.08 -20.42
C LEU A 30 12.83 28.13 -21.50
N TYR A 31 14.03 27.62 -21.34
CA TYR A 31 14.63 26.63 -22.21
C TYR A 31 14.78 25.30 -21.46
N GLN A 32 14.62 24.20 -22.19
CA GLN A 32 14.79 22.85 -21.66
C GLN A 32 15.70 22.01 -22.55
N ARG A 33 16.41 21.06 -21.95
CA ARG A 33 17.28 20.12 -22.63
C ARG A 33 17.29 18.78 -21.88
N PRO A 34 17.12 17.61 -22.56
CA PRO A 34 17.27 16.32 -21.94
C PRO A 34 18.66 16.11 -21.34
N LEU A 35 18.75 15.51 -20.14
CA LEU A 35 20.01 15.20 -19.48
C LEU A 35 20.72 13.98 -20.08
N ALA A 36 19.96 13.04 -20.66
CA ALA A 36 20.50 11.80 -21.23
C ALA A 36 21.27 11.98 -22.54
N ASP A 37 21.13 13.11 -23.23
CA ASP A 37 21.77 13.40 -24.50
C ASP A 37 22.47 14.75 -24.48
N ASP A 38 23.79 14.71 -24.35
CA ASP A 38 24.65 15.90 -24.34
C ASP A 38 24.66 16.68 -25.65
N ARG A 39 24.15 16.10 -26.73
CA ARG A 39 24.05 16.73 -28.05
C ARG A 39 22.65 17.23 -28.39
N ALA A 40 21.67 16.94 -27.52
CA ALA A 40 20.32 17.41 -27.75
C ALA A 40 20.23 18.94 -27.87
N ALA A 41 19.47 19.41 -28.82
CA ALA A 41 19.23 20.84 -28.97
C ALA A 41 18.37 21.38 -27.81
N TRP A 42 18.59 22.63 -27.45
CA TRP A 42 17.72 23.34 -26.54
C TRP A 42 16.36 23.60 -27.20
N THR A 43 15.28 23.33 -26.48
CA THR A 43 13.93 23.60 -26.91
C THR A 43 13.28 24.61 -25.97
N ALA A 44 12.36 25.44 -26.50
CA ALA A 44 11.61 26.37 -25.68
C ALA A 44 10.51 25.61 -24.91
N ALA A 45 10.32 25.98 -23.65
CA ALA A 45 9.21 25.54 -22.82
C ALA A 45 8.30 26.75 -22.49
N PRO A 46 7.07 26.53 -21.98
CA PRO A 46 6.18 27.63 -21.62
C PRO A 46 6.83 28.59 -20.62
N ALA A 47 7.04 29.84 -21.02
CA ALA A 47 7.55 30.87 -20.13
C ALA A 47 6.41 31.44 -19.26
N TRP A 48 6.77 32.16 -18.20
CA TRP A 48 5.82 32.85 -17.34
C TRP A 48 5.36 34.17 -17.97
N THR A 49 4.22 34.67 -17.53
CA THR A 49 3.61 35.92 -18.03
C THR A 49 3.73 37.07 -17.05
N GLU A 50 4.05 36.81 -15.80
CA GLU A 50 4.14 37.79 -14.72
C GLU A 50 5.39 38.66 -14.89
N ALA A 51 5.26 39.94 -14.53
CA ALA A 51 6.37 40.86 -14.55
C ALA A 51 7.36 40.60 -13.42
N GLY A 52 8.65 40.71 -13.72
CA GLY A 52 9.74 40.52 -12.75
C GLY A 52 10.92 39.73 -13.30
N ALA A 53 12.10 40.06 -12.81
CA ALA A 53 13.30 39.29 -13.17
C ALA A 53 13.37 37.99 -12.37
N PRO A 54 13.75 36.87 -13.00
CA PRO A 54 13.95 35.60 -12.28
C PRO A 54 15.13 35.74 -11.30
N ARG A 55 14.90 35.31 -10.05
CA ARG A 55 15.91 35.26 -9.00
C ARG A 55 16.45 33.87 -8.78
N SER A 56 15.55 32.88 -8.68
CA SER A 56 15.91 31.49 -8.44
C SER A 56 14.91 30.55 -9.10
N LEU A 57 15.41 29.51 -9.76
CA LEU A 57 14.64 28.40 -10.27
C LEU A 57 14.99 27.14 -9.46
N LEU A 58 13.98 26.49 -8.93
CA LEU A 58 14.11 25.31 -8.09
C LEU A 58 13.26 24.18 -8.65
N SER A 59 13.73 22.97 -8.52
CA SER A 59 12.97 21.78 -8.92
C SER A 59 12.64 20.96 -7.68
N GLN A 60 11.36 20.63 -7.49
CA GLN A 60 10.94 19.72 -6.44
C GLN A 60 9.97 18.69 -7.02
N THR A 61 10.30 17.43 -6.85
CA THR A 61 9.57 16.29 -7.42
C THR A 61 9.47 16.42 -8.96
N LYS A 62 8.30 16.70 -9.50
CA LYS A 62 8.05 16.88 -10.95
C LYS A 62 7.71 18.32 -11.33
N SER A 63 7.87 19.27 -10.43
CA SER A 63 7.50 20.67 -10.65
C SER A 63 8.70 21.59 -10.55
N LEU A 64 8.68 22.65 -11.33
CA LEU A 64 9.59 23.78 -11.21
C LEU A 64 8.93 24.89 -10.40
N PHE A 65 9.73 25.56 -9.59
CA PHE A 65 9.34 26.72 -8.78
C PHE A 65 10.26 27.86 -9.14
N LEU A 66 9.67 28.97 -9.60
CA LEU A 66 10.38 30.15 -10.02
C LEU A 66 10.10 31.31 -9.06
N VAL A 67 11.15 31.86 -8.49
CA VAL A 67 11.09 33.09 -7.70
C VAL A 67 11.30 34.26 -8.64
N LEU A 68 10.33 35.18 -8.67
CA LEU A 68 10.40 36.43 -9.44
C LEU A 68 10.52 37.63 -8.50
N ALA A 69 11.42 38.55 -8.85
CA ALA A 69 11.54 39.81 -8.16
C ALA A 69 10.24 40.61 -8.32
N ASP A 70 9.66 41.12 -7.23
CA ASP A 70 8.52 42.02 -7.29
C ASP A 70 9.01 43.45 -7.67
N PRO A 71 8.58 44.00 -8.81
CA PRO A 71 8.95 45.36 -9.20
C PRO A 71 8.49 46.43 -8.18
N ALA A 72 7.43 46.15 -7.41
CA ALA A 72 6.87 47.05 -6.40
C ALA A 72 7.58 46.93 -5.02
N GLY A 73 8.53 46.02 -4.83
CA GLY A 73 9.30 45.89 -3.60
C GLY A 73 8.57 45.21 -2.43
N GLY A 74 7.39 44.63 -2.64
CA GLY A 74 6.52 44.06 -1.61
C GLY A 74 6.77 42.60 -1.23
N GLY A 75 7.92 42.03 -1.60
CA GLY A 75 8.23 40.60 -1.46
C GLY A 75 8.12 39.85 -2.78
N ASP A 76 9.05 38.93 -3.01
CA ASP A 76 9.13 38.22 -4.29
C ASP A 76 7.91 37.32 -4.53
N ARG A 77 7.61 37.03 -5.79
CA ARG A 77 6.53 36.10 -6.18
C ARG A 77 7.08 34.70 -6.40
N LEU A 78 6.33 33.71 -6.00
CA LEU A 78 6.64 32.30 -6.25
C LEU A 78 5.65 31.76 -7.28
N LEU A 79 6.17 31.25 -8.40
CA LEU A 79 5.39 30.58 -9.44
C LEU A 79 5.72 29.09 -9.46
N ARG A 80 4.74 28.26 -9.82
CA ARG A 80 4.89 26.81 -10.00
C ARG A 80 4.50 26.41 -11.42
N TRP A 81 5.32 25.57 -12.03
CA TRP A 81 5.00 24.95 -13.31
C TRP A 81 5.37 23.47 -13.28
N THR A 82 4.52 22.63 -13.85
CA THR A 82 4.78 21.19 -14.00
C THR A 82 4.91 20.88 -15.48
N PRO A 83 5.97 20.19 -15.94
CA PRO A 83 6.15 19.82 -17.34
C PRO A 83 4.89 19.16 -17.92
N GLY A 84 4.51 19.60 -19.12
CA GLY A 84 3.27 19.19 -19.78
C GLY A 84 2.05 20.09 -19.48
N GLN A 85 2.15 21.04 -18.55
CA GLN A 85 1.10 22.05 -18.36
C GLN A 85 1.31 23.23 -19.30
N PRO A 86 0.21 23.90 -19.76
CA PRO A 86 0.29 24.97 -20.72
C PRO A 86 0.82 26.30 -20.14
N ALA A 87 0.71 26.49 -18.82
CA ALA A 87 1.05 27.75 -18.17
C ALA A 87 1.56 27.55 -16.73
N TRP A 88 2.30 28.56 -16.26
CA TRP A 88 2.69 28.71 -14.86
C TRP A 88 1.48 29.08 -14.00
N ARG A 89 1.52 28.70 -12.73
CA ARG A 89 0.50 29.02 -11.72
C ARG A 89 1.13 29.84 -10.61
N ASP A 90 0.39 30.78 -10.07
CA ASP A 90 0.80 31.51 -8.87
C ASP A 90 0.84 30.53 -7.66
N ALA A 91 1.97 30.46 -6.98
CA ALA A 91 2.18 29.68 -5.76
C ALA A 91 2.25 30.59 -4.51
N GLY A 92 1.95 31.88 -4.67
CA GLY A 92 1.90 32.86 -3.59
C GLY A 92 3.12 33.78 -3.52
N ARG A 93 3.22 34.51 -2.41
CA ARG A 93 4.32 35.45 -2.17
C ARG A 93 5.34 34.88 -1.20
N VAL A 94 6.60 35.20 -1.45
CA VAL A 94 7.69 34.98 -0.52
C VAL A 94 7.59 36.04 0.59
N PRO A 95 7.79 35.69 1.88
CA PRO A 95 7.73 36.66 2.98
C PRO A 95 8.97 37.59 3.04
N GLY A 96 9.45 38.04 1.89
CA GLY A 96 10.61 38.91 1.72
C GLY A 96 11.23 38.76 0.34
N GLN A 97 12.53 39.02 0.23
CA GLN A 97 13.28 38.90 -1.01
C GLN A 97 14.27 37.73 -0.96
N VAL A 98 14.39 36.99 -2.05
CA VAL A 98 15.35 35.88 -2.17
C VAL A 98 16.60 36.37 -2.90
N PRO A 99 17.80 36.20 -2.38
CA PRO A 99 19.03 36.49 -3.12
C PRO A 99 19.10 35.68 -4.43
N ALA A 100 19.68 36.26 -5.46
CA ALA A 100 19.76 35.61 -6.77
C ALA A 100 20.51 34.28 -6.71
N GLY A 101 19.99 33.25 -7.35
CA GLY A 101 20.55 31.91 -7.38
C GLY A 101 20.50 31.16 -6.05
N ALA A 102 19.83 31.73 -5.03
CA ALA A 102 19.76 31.11 -3.72
C ALA A 102 18.57 30.15 -3.58
N GLY A 103 18.79 29.05 -2.89
CA GLY A 103 17.76 28.07 -2.54
C GLY A 103 18.05 26.68 -3.07
N ARG A 104 17.35 25.70 -2.51
CA ARG A 104 17.39 24.31 -2.92
C ARG A 104 16.10 23.58 -2.58
N ALA A 105 15.83 22.49 -3.29
CA ALA A 105 14.84 21.52 -2.88
C ALA A 105 15.40 20.68 -1.70
N THR A 106 14.54 20.38 -0.73
CA THR A 106 14.88 19.62 0.47
C THR A 106 13.81 18.57 0.73
N GLY A 107 14.23 17.35 1.06
CA GLY A 107 13.31 16.23 1.21
C GLY A 107 12.43 16.02 -0.04
N GLN A 108 11.17 15.64 0.17
CA GLN A 108 10.25 15.34 -0.92
C GLN A 108 9.27 16.47 -1.26
N ALA A 109 9.09 17.46 -0.37
CA ALA A 109 8.05 18.48 -0.53
C ALA A 109 8.42 19.87 0.01
N HIS A 110 9.69 20.19 0.21
CA HIS A 110 10.11 21.47 0.73
C HIS A 110 11.12 22.16 -0.19
N LEU A 111 11.07 23.48 -0.20
CA LEU A 111 12.08 24.35 -0.77
C LEU A 111 12.72 25.15 0.36
N LEU A 112 14.03 25.05 0.51
CA LEU A 112 14.80 25.81 1.48
C LEU A 112 15.36 27.04 0.78
N MET A 113 15.05 28.23 1.29
CA MET A 113 15.48 29.52 0.72
C MET A 113 15.93 30.47 1.81
N PRO A 114 17.02 31.23 1.59
CA PRO A 114 17.31 32.40 2.40
C PRO A 114 16.37 33.54 1.97
N VAL A 115 15.65 34.13 2.91
CA VAL A 115 14.70 35.20 2.68
C VAL A 115 15.09 36.42 3.47
N GLN A 116 15.34 37.53 2.80
CA GLN A 116 15.64 38.83 3.41
C GLN A 116 14.35 39.59 3.68
N PRO A 117 14.04 39.96 4.92
CA PRO A 117 12.89 40.80 5.21
C PRO A 117 12.94 42.19 4.57
N THR A 118 14.16 42.74 4.45
CA THR A 118 14.48 43.99 3.75
C THR A 118 15.83 43.83 3.03
N ALA A 119 16.09 44.66 2.02
CA ALA A 119 17.26 44.55 1.12
C ALA A 119 18.63 44.53 1.85
N HIS A 120 18.73 45.02 3.08
CA HIS A 120 19.99 45.11 3.83
C HIS A 120 19.99 44.25 5.11
N ALA A 121 18.91 43.52 5.38
CA ALA A 121 18.83 42.64 6.53
C ALA A 121 19.47 41.27 6.23
N PRO A 122 20.03 40.57 7.26
CA PRO A 122 20.44 39.18 7.09
C PRO A 122 19.25 38.34 6.64
N ALA A 123 19.49 37.39 5.73
CA ALA A 123 18.46 36.51 5.26
C ALA A 123 18.20 35.38 6.29
N ARG A 124 16.95 35.19 6.64
CA ARG A 124 16.48 34.07 7.45
C ARG A 124 16.35 32.82 6.58
N LEU A 125 16.67 31.67 7.11
CA LEU A 125 16.43 30.41 6.42
C LEU A 125 14.95 30.05 6.58
N MET A 126 14.25 29.95 5.45
CA MET A 126 12.84 29.61 5.41
C MET A 126 12.60 28.41 4.54
N THR A 127 11.61 27.61 4.93
CA THR A 127 11.12 26.51 4.10
C THR A 127 9.74 26.84 3.55
N TYR A 128 9.53 26.54 2.28
CA TYR A 128 8.22 26.53 1.65
C TYR A 128 7.78 25.09 1.45
N GLN A 129 6.65 24.70 2.04
CA GLN A 129 6.07 23.38 1.88
C GLN A 129 5.16 23.36 0.65
N THR A 130 5.54 22.59 -0.36
CA THR A 130 4.94 22.65 -1.71
C THR A 130 3.53 22.06 -1.82
N ILE A 131 3.10 21.27 -0.82
CA ILE A 131 1.76 20.67 -0.76
C ILE A 131 0.79 21.64 -0.05
N THR A 132 1.16 22.12 1.15
CA THR A 132 0.32 22.99 1.96
C THR A 132 0.39 24.47 1.54
N ALA A 133 1.35 24.82 0.68
CA ALA A 133 1.65 26.19 0.24
C ALA A 133 1.94 27.15 1.41
N ALA A 134 2.61 26.65 2.45
CA ALA A 134 2.90 27.39 3.66
C ALA A 134 4.40 27.61 3.88
N TRP A 135 4.74 28.74 4.49
CA TRP A 135 6.11 29.13 4.84
C TRP A 135 6.38 28.91 6.31
N ALA A 136 7.57 28.40 6.62
CA ALA A 136 8.08 28.29 7.99
C ALA A 136 9.52 28.81 8.07
N GLU A 137 9.85 29.51 9.17
CA GLU A 137 11.21 29.89 9.49
C GLU A 137 11.93 28.73 10.16
N LEU A 138 13.15 28.42 9.73
CA LEU A 138 14.05 27.51 10.41
C LEU A 138 14.92 28.34 11.39
N PRO A 139 14.76 28.16 12.69
CA PRO A 139 15.50 28.93 13.67
C PRO A 139 16.99 28.56 13.66
N GLY A 140 17.85 29.52 13.98
CA GLY A 140 19.27 29.33 14.23
C GLY A 140 20.18 30.08 13.25
N ALA A 141 20.44 29.55 12.06
CA ALA A 141 21.36 30.17 11.14
C ALA A 141 20.72 31.26 10.27
N GLN A 142 21.49 32.31 10.02
CA GLN A 142 21.11 33.40 9.08
C GLN A 142 22.22 33.54 8.05
N VAL A 143 21.81 33.81 6.80
CA VAL A 143 22.78 34.14 5.72
C VAL A 143 23.04 35.65 5.81
N PRO A 144 24.33 36.09 5.93
CA PRO A 144 24.65 37.51 5.98
C PRO A 144 24.17 38.25 4.71
N ALA A 145 23.81 39.53 4.89
CA ALA A 145 23.34 40.37 3.78
C ALA A 145 24.42 40.61 2.71
N ASP A 146 25.68 40.54 3.12
CA ASP A 146 26.89 40.69 2.27
C ASP A 146 27.38 39.37 1.69
N ALA A 147 26.59 38.31 1.72
CA ALA A 147 26.96 37.04 1.08
C ALA A 147 27.16 37.21 -0.41
N LEU A 148 28.33 36.82 -0.89
CA LEU A 148 28.73 36.91 -2.32
C LEU A 148 28.00 35.89 -3.19
N ALA A 149 27.78 34.69 -2.63
CA ALA A 149 27.10 33.58 -3.31
C ALA A 149 26.50 32.63 -2.30
N THR A 150 25.45 31.91 -2.71
CA THR A 150 24.87 30.79 -1.96
C THR A 150 24.84 29.55 -2.84
N ALA A 151 25.03 28.38 -2.22
CA ALA A 151 25.00 27.11 -2.91
C ALA A 151 24.27 26.04 -2.08
N ALA A 152 23.79 25.01 -2.75
CA ALA A 152 23.22 23.85 -2.08
C ALA A 152 24.31 23.11 -1.28
N TRP A 153 23.97 22.74 -0.03
CA TRP A 153 24.81 21.92 0.87
C TRP A 153 24.03 20.66 1.27
N PRO A 154 24.66 19.56 1.63
CA PRO A 154 23.91 18.40 2.10
C PRO A 154 22.97 18.81 3.24
N ASP A 155 21.67 18.58 3.07
CA ASP A 155 20.59 18.94 3.99
C ASP A 155 20.59 20.40 4.48
N GLY A 156 21.06 21.35 3.63
CA GLY A 156 21.16 22.75 4.01
C GLY A 156 21.63 23.67 2.90
N LEU A 157 22.17 24.81 3.28
CA LEU A 157 22.76 25.82 2.39
C LEU A 157 24.16 26.20 2.87
N ALA A 158 25.06 26.43 1.92
CA ALA A 158 26.35 27.06 2.14
C ALA A 158 26.38 28.46 1.52
N TRP A 159 27.18 29.34 2.06
CA TRP A 159 27.41 30.68 1.50
C TRP A 159 28.85 31.12 1.65
N ALA A 160 29.25 31.99 0.77
CA ALA A 160 30.57 32.63 0.78
C ALA A 160 30.42 34.12 1.12
N ARG A 161 31.30 34.69 1.91
CA ARG A 161 31.44 36.14 2.15
C ARG A 161 32.91 36.57 2.11
N ALA A 162 33.15 37.80 1.72
CA ALA A 162 34.46 38.38 1.86
C ALA A 162 34.72 38.80 3.32
N ASP A 163 35.92 38.53 3.86
CA ASP A 163 36.36 39.15 5.10
C ASP A 163 36.96 40.55 4.83
N GLY A 164 37.15 41.33 5.89
CA GLY A 164 37.75 42.67 5.76
C GLY A 164 39.18 42.71 5.18
N ALA A 165 39.82 41.55 4.97
CA ALA A 165 41.15 41.38 4.39
C ALA A 165 41.10 40.88 2.92
N GLY A 166 39.90 40.81 2.31
CA GLY A 166 39.69 40.35 0.92
C GLY A 166 39.78 38.82 0.73
N ARG A 167 39.78 38.02 1.81
CA ARG A 167 39.74 36.55 1.72
C ARG A 167 38.31 36.09 1.73
N VAL A 168 38.01 35.00 1.03
CA VAL A 168 36.69 34.40 1.01
C VAL A 168 36.55 33.40 2.19
N GLN A 169 35.53 33.63 3.01
CA GLN A 169 35.13 32.72 4.08
C GLN A 169 33.86 31.93 3.64
N PHE A 170 33.87 30.65 3.93
CA PHE A 170 32.71 29.77 3.69
C PHE A 170 32.05 29.41 5.00
N ALA A 171 30.72 29.42 5.01
CA ALA A 171 29.91 28.92 6.11
C ALA A 171 28.77 28.07 5.53
N ALA A 172 28.26 27.15 6.32
CA ALA A 172 27.13 26.31 5.95
C ALA A 172 26.18 26.14 7.14
N ALA A 173 24.90 26.08 6.83
CA ALA A 173 23.84 25.68 7.76
C ALA A 173 23.26 24.35 7.28
N GLN A 174 23.15 23.42 8.21
CA GLN A 174 22.57 22.11 7.97
C GLN A 174 21.34 21.91 8.86
N ILE A 175 20.26 21.40 8.28
CA ILE A 175 19.07 21.04 9.03
C ILE A 175 19.37 19.76 9.82
N GLN A 176 19.21 19.83 11.13
CA GLN A 176 19.35 18.67 12.00
C GLN A 176 17.98 18.17 12.40
N SER A 177 17.68 16.91 12.08
CA SER A 177 16.49 16.24 12.54
C SER A 177 16.76 15.55 13.87
N SER A 178 16.12 16.04 14.94
CA SER A 178 16.16 15.34 16.22
C SER A 178 15.16 14.17 16.20
N LYS A 179 15.60 13.00 16.64
CA LYS A 179 14.70 11.84 16.81
C LYS A 179 13.87 12.04 18.06
N LEU A 180 12.55 11.85 17.92
CA LEU A 180 11.60 11.92 19.02
C LEU A 180 11.62 10.61 19.79
N ARG A 181 12.04 10.65 21.05
CA ARG A 181 12.07 9.46 21.91
C ARG A 181 10.70 9.22 22.52
N LEU A 182 10.25 7.97 22.48
CA LEU A 182 9.04 7.56 23.20
C LEU A 182 9.23 7.68 24.71
N HIS A 183 8.21 8.13 25.40
CA HIS A 183 8.16 8.15 26.86
C HIS A 183 7.93 6.73 27.42
N TRP A 184 8.26 6.53 28.69
CA TRP A 184 8.09 5.22 29.33
C TRP A 184 6.64 4.71 29.30
N LEU A 185 5.66 5.64 29.40
CA LEU A 185 4.24 5.29 29.35
C LEU A 185 3.82 4.76 27.96
N ASP A 186 4.39 5.30 26.87
CA ASP A 186 4.16 4.79 25.51
C ASP A 186 4.63 3.34 25.39
N TRP A 187 5.79 3.04 25.97
CA TRP A 187 6.30 1.67 26.03
C TRP A 187 5.41 0.73 26.83
N VAL A 188 4.89 1.20 27.98
CA VAL A 188 3.94 0.41 28.79
C VAL A 188 2.70 0.08 27.99
N VAL A 189 2.12 1.05 27.26
CA VAL A 189 0.94 0.83 26.41
C VAL A 189 1.23 -0.19 25.29
N ILE A 190 2.37 -0.07 24.61
CA ILE A 190 2.79 -1.01 23.58
C ILE A 190 2.95 -2.42 24.15
N VAL A 191 3.63 -2.56 25.28
CA VAL A 191 3.87 -3.86 25.93
C VAL A 191 2.57 -4.50 26.41
N VAL A 192 1.67 -3.72 27.01
CA VAL A 192 0.33 -4.21 27.43
C VAL A 192 -0.48 -4.69 26.24
N TYR A 193 -0.45 -3.93 25.14
CA TYR A 193 -1.09 -4.36 23.88
C TYR A 193 -0.52 -5.69 23.37
N LEU A 194 0.80 -5.80 23.27
CA LEU A 194 1.47 -7.01 22.77
C LEU A 194 1.22 -8.22 23.68
N ALA A 195 1.25 -8.01 25.00
CA ALA A 195 0.90 -9.03 25.99
C ALA A 195 -0.56 -9.50 25.86
N GLY A 196 -1.47 -8.58 25.56
CA GLY A 196 -2.87 -8.90 25.27
C GLY A 196 -3.02 -9.82 24.06
N MET A 197 -2.26 -9.59 22.99
CA MET A 197 -2.26 -10.46 21.80
C MET A 197 -1.79 -11.87 22.14
N ILE A 198 -0.71 -12.00 22.91
CA ILE A 198 -0.26 -13.32 23.41
C ILE A 198 -1.33 -13.95 24.31
N GLY A 199 -1.98 -13.16 25.15
CA GLY A 199 -3.05 -13.63 26.04
C GLY A 199 -4.20 -14.27 25.26
N ILE A 200 -4.62 -13.69 24.13
CA ILE A 200 -5.62 -14.26 23.23
C ILE A 200 -5.11 -15.59 22.63
N GLY A 201 -3.87 -15.59 22.13
CA GLY A 201 -3.25 -16.81 21.60
C GLY A 201 -3.22 -17.93 22.63
N LEU A 202 -2.78 -17.62 23.86
CA LEU A 202 -2.72 -18.58 24.98
C LEU A 202 -4.12 -19.09 25.38
N TYR A 203 -5.13 -18.21 25.40
CA TYR A 203 -6.50 -18.60 25.68
C TYR A 203 -6.99 -19.69 24.72
N PHE A 204 -6.79 -19.51 23.42
CA PHE A 204 -7.16 -20.53 22.43
C PHE A 204 -6.26 -21.76 22.51
N TYR A 205 -4.97 -21.59 22.81
CA TYR A 205 -4.05 -22.71 23.05
C TYR A 205 -4.55 -23.66 24.11
N LEU A 206 -5.01 -23.13 25.25
CA LEU A 206 -5.45 -23.90 26.40
C LEU A 206 -6.85 -24.49 26.24
N ARG A 207 -7.71 -23.85 25.45
CA ARG A 207 -9.14 -24.19 25.39
C ARG A 207 -9.55 -25.03 24.18
N GLU A 208 -8.77 -24.97 23.09
CA GLU A 208 -9.10 -25.72 21.87
C GLU A 208 -8.55 -27.13 21.88
N LYS A 209 -9.43 -28.09 21.52
CA LYS A 209 -9.00 -29.48 21.26
C LYS A 209 -8.31 -29.51 19.89
N ARG A 210 -7.01 -29.70 19.86
CA ARG A 210 -6.17 -29.77 18.65
C ARG A 210 -6.21 -31.18 18.06
N GLY A 211 -7.40 -31.58 17.61
CA GLY A 211 -7.59 -32.95 17.11
C GLY A 211 -7.09 -33.15 15.67
N ASN A 212 -7.13 -32.09 14.86
CA ASN A 212 -6.77 -32.17 13.44
C ASN A 212 -6.38 -30.79 12.89
N THR A 213 -5.87 -30.78 11.66
CA THR A 213 -5.46 -29.55 10.94
C THR A 213 -6.63 -28.64 10.60
N ASP A 214 -7.85 -29.15 10.44
CA ASP A 214 -9.06 -28.34 10.22
C ASP A 214 -9.34 -27.41 11.42
N SER A 215 -9.19 -27.93 12.65
CA SER A 215 -9.34 -27.07 13.84
C SER A 215 -8.29 -25.98 13.94
N PHE A 216 -7.07 -26.23 13.48
CA PHE A 216 -5.96 -25.26 13.52
C PHE A 216 -6.04 -24.25 12.39
N PHE A 217 -6.23 -24.69 11.13
CA PHE A 217 -6.14 -23.81 9.96
C PHE A 217 -7.45 -23.10 9.58
N VAL A 218 -8.61 -23.71 9.85
CA VAL A 218 -9.92 -23.09 9.57
C VAL A 218 -10.81 -22.97 10.81
N GLY A 219 -10.23 -23.10 12.01
CA GLY A 219 -10.92 -22.89 13.28
C GLY A 219 -12.09 -23.84 13.51
N GLY A 220 -12.05 -25.07 12.95
CA GLY A 220 -13.15 -26.03 12.99
C GLY A 220 -14.42 -25.49 12.33
N ARG A 221 -14.32 -24.54 11.42
CA ARG A 221 -15.43 -23.90 10.68
C ARG A 221 -16.52 -23.34 11.61
N SER A 222 -16.12 -22.78 12.74
CA SER A 222 -17.04 -22.30 13.79
C SER A 222 -17.12 -20.79 13.91
N ILE A 223 -16.39 -20.05 13.07
CA ILE A 223 -16.27 -18.60 13.13
C ILE A 223 -17.55 -17.94 12.64
N PRO A 224 -18.10 -16.97 13.39
CA PRO A 224 -19.26 -16.21 12.95
C PRO A 224 -18.86 -15.25 11.79
N PHE A 225 -19.78 -15.04 10.85
CA PHE A 225 -19.55 -14.28 9.62
C PHE A 225 -19.03 -12.85 9.87
N TRP A 226 -19.52 -12.18 10.90
CA TRP A 226 -19.11 -10.82 11.22
C TRP A 226 -17.66 -10.74 11.70
N ALA A 227 -17.21 -11.73 12.51
CA ALA A 227 -15.81 -11.79 12.95
C ALA A 227 -14.88 -12.11 11.78
N ALA A 228 -15.27 -13.04 10.89
CA ALA A 228 -14.56 -13.30 9.66
C ALA A 228 -14.49 -12.06 8.76
N GLY A 229 -15.58 -11.29 8.62
CA GLY A 229 -15.62 -10.04 7.86
C GLY A 229 -14.70 -8.96 8.41
N ILE A 230 -14.66 -8.77 9.73
CA ILE A 230 -13.74 -7.83 10.38
C ILE A 230 -12.29 -8.29 10.20
N SER A 231 -12.01 -9.59 10.31
CA SER A 231 -10.69 -10.15 10.08
C SER A 231 -10.25 -10.02 8.61
N LEU A 232 -11.16 -10.16 7.65
CA LEU A 232 -10.89 -9.85 6.23
C LEU A 232 -10.46 -8.39 6.05
N TYR A 233 -11.18 -7.46 6.68
CA TYR A 233 -10.80 -6.05 6.66
C TYR A 233 -9.45 -5.81 7.32
N ALA A 234 -9.17 -6.46 8.44
CA ALA A 234 -7.88 -6.38 9.14
C ALA A 234 -6.71 -6.82 8.26
N ALA A 235 -6.88 -7.96 7.57
CA ALA A 235 -5.86 -8.52 6.68
C ALA A 235 -5.66 -7.71 5.40
N ASN A 236 -6.73 -7.09 4.88
CA ASN A 236 -6.68 -6.25 3.69
C ASN A 236 -6.04 -4.88 3.98
N THR A 237 -6.27 -4.33 5.18
CA THR A 237 -5.76 -3.02 5.59
C THR A 237 -4.46 -3.19 6.37
N SER A 238 -3.35 -3.26 5.64
CA SER A 238 -2.01 -3.42 6.22
C SER A 238 -1.46 -2.12 6.82
N SER A 239 -0.30 -2.21 7.47
CA SER A 239 0.45 -1.05 7.95
C SER A 239 0.87 -0.09 6.83
N ILE A 240 1.10 -0.60 5.62
CA ILE A 240 1.36 0.23 4.44
C ILE A 240 0.14 1.12 4.17
N SER A 241 -1.07 0.56 4.21
CA SER A 241 -2.31 1.34 4.04
C SER A 241 -2.51 2.38 5.14
N PHE A 242 -2.08 2.08 6.37
CA PHE A 242 -2.17 2.99 7.51
C PHE A 242 -1.21 4.20 7.38
N ILE A 243 -0.11 4.05 6.66
CA ILE A 243 0.89 5.10 6.43
C ILE A 243 0.70 5.75 5.05
N ALA A 244 0.62 4.94 4.00
CA ALA A 244 0.63 5.43 2.62
C ALA A 244 -0.69 6.09 2.19
N ILE A 245 -1.86 5.61 2.66
CA ILE A 245 -3.14 6.25 2.31
C ILE A 245 -3.25 7.67 2.88
N PRO A 246 -2.98 7.92 4.18
CA PRO A 246 -2.92 9.27 4.71
C PRO A 246 -1.91 10.17 3.99
N ALA A 247 -0.72 9.66 3.70
CA ALA A 247 0.32 10.39 2.97
C ALA A 247 -0.16 10.78 1.56
N LYS A 248 -0.83 9.87 0.85
CA LYS A 248 -1.37 10.13 -0.47
C LYS A 248 -2.52 11.13 -0.45
N ALA A 249 -3.41 11.05 0.53
CA ALA A 249 -4.49 12.01 0.71
C ALA A 249 -3.96 13.40 1.14
N PHE A 250 -2.88 13.44 1.93
CA PHE A 250 -2.15 14.67 2.26
C PHE A 250 -1.55 15.31 1.00
N GLU A 251 -0.85 14.51 0.18
CA GLU A 251 -0.21 14.98 -1.05
C GLU A 251 -1.24 15.45 -2.11
N THR A 252 -2.28 14.65 -2.34
CA THR A 252 -3.25 14.85 -3.41
C THR A 252 -4.66 15.14 -2.87
N ASN A 253 -5.58 14.18 -3.01
CA ASN A 253 -6.98 14.25 -2.59
C ASN A 253 -7.56 12.84 -2.40
N TRP A 254 -8.89 12.70 -2.45
CA TRP A 254 -9.59 11.42 -2.25
C TRP A 254 -9.81 10.61 -3.54
N GLN A 255 -9.19 10.91 -4.66
CA GLN A 255 -9.41 10.17 -5.92
C GLN A 255 -9.19 8.66 -5.76
N TYR A 256 -8.16 8.26 -4.98
CA TYR A 256 -7.92 6.85 -4.70
C TYR A 256 -8.99 6.18 -3.82
N MET A 257 -9.84 6.94 -3.12
CA MET A 257 -11.01 6.42 -2.41
C MET A 257 -12.03 5.81 -3.37
N ALA A 258 -12.09 6.28 -4.62
CA ALA A 258 -12.93 5.71 -5.66
C ALA A 258 -12.61 4.22 -5.88
N ASN A 259 -11.35 3.79 -5.76
CA ASN A 259 -10.98 2.38 -5.83
C ASN A 259 -11.68 1.53 -4.75
N ASN A 260 -11.74 2.02 -3.50
CA ASN A 260 -12.42 1.30 -2.41
C ASN A 260 -13.94 1.19 -2.66
N ILE A 261 -14.54 2.25 -3.20
CA ILE A 261 -15.98 2.27 -3.52
C ILE A 261 -16.28 1.29 -4.66
N ILE A 262 -15.46 1.30 -5.72
CA ILE A 262 -15.62 0.39 -6.86
C ILE A 262 -15.33 -1.06 -6.43
N ALA A 263 -14.35 -1.27 -5.55
CA ALA A 263 -14.01 -2.59 -5.03
C ALA A 263 -15.19 -3.26 -4.28
N VAL A 264 -16.05 -2.47 -3.63
CA VAL A 264 -17.27 -2.99 -2.99
C VAL A 264 -18.17 -3.70 -4.00
N PHE A 265 -18.35 -3.15 -5.21
CA PHE A 265 -19.13 -3.82 -6.27
C PHE A 265 -18.46 -5.13 -6.73
N GLY A 266 -17.13 -5.14 -6.84
CA GLY A 266 -16.38 -6.38 -7.10
C GLY A 266 -16.56 -7.42 -6.00
N LEU A 267 -16.53 -7.00 -4.74
CA LEU A 267 -16.76 -7.88 -3.58
C LEU A 267 -18.19 -8.42 -3.51
N VAL A 268 -19.19 -7.67 -3.96
CA VAL A 268 -20.57 -8.19 -4.12
C VAL A 268 -20.59 -9.38 -5.08
N PHE A 269 -19.92 -9.27 -6.22
CA PHE A 269 -19.79 -10.38 -7.15
C PHE A 269 -19.11 -11.59 -6.51
N VAL A 270 -18.01 -11.38 -5.80
CA VAL A 270 -17.27 -12.43 -5.08
C VAL A 270 -18.14 -13.09 -4.01
N ALA A 271 -18.92 -12.30 -3.26
CA ALA A 271 -19.81 -12.79 -2.19
C ALA A 271 -20.91 -13.72 -2.70
N ILE A 272 -21.42 -13.47 -3.91
CA ILE A 272 -22.57 -14.20 -4.46
C ILE A 272 -22.11 -15.46 -5.22
N TRP A 273 -21.07 -15.37 -6.04
CA TRP A 273 -20.70 -16.44 -6.95
C TRP A 273 -19.43 -17.20 -6.57
N VAL A 274 -18.40 -16.53 -6.08
CA VAL A 274 -17.09 -17.12 -5.88
C VAL A 274 -16.97 -17.82 -4.53
N VAL A 275 -17.17 -17.08 -3.45
CA VAL A 275 -16.94 -17.58 -2.09
C VAL A 275 -17.87 -18.72 -1.70
N PRO A 276 -19.19 -18.67 -1.95
CA PRO A 276 -20.06 -19.78 -1.62
C PRO A 276 -19.74 -21.07 -2.39
N LEU A 277 -19.29 -20.97 -3.65
CA LEU A 277 -18.86 -22.11 -4.44
C LEU A 277 -17.65 -22.80 -3.80
N LEU A 278 -16.60 -22.05 -3.47
CA LEU A 278 -15.40 -22.60 -2.87
C LEU A 278 -15.64 -23.13 -1.44
N ARG A 279 -16.51 -22.46 -0.66
CA ARG A 279 -16.85 -22.89 0.70
C ARG A 279 -17.57 -24.23 0.74
N ARG A 280 -18.45 -24.52 -0.24
CA ARG A 280 -19.15 -25.81 -0.36
C ARG A 280 -18.23 -27.01 -0.55
N LEU A 281 -17.04 -26.77 -1.06
CA LEU A 281 -16.04 -27.82 -1.28
C LEU A 281 -15.26 -28.20 -0.02
N ASP A 282 -15.52 -27.53 1.11
CA ASP A 282 -14.87 -27.76 2.42
C ASP A 282 -13.33 -27.75 2.38
N LEU A 283 -12.77 -26.84 1.56
CA LEU A 283 -11.34 -26.71 1.35
C LEU A 283 -10.63 -26.15 2.58
N MET A 284 -9.40 -26.57 2.84
CA MET A 284 -8.44 -25.89 3.73
C MET A 284 -7.45 -25.03 2.90
N SER A 285 -6.96 -25.60 1.81
CA SER A 285 -6.18 -24.88 0.81
C SER A 285 -7.06 -24.53 -0.39
N VAL A 286 -7.06 -23.27 -0.80
CA VAL A 286 -7.81 -22.86 -1.99
C VAL A 286 -7.34 -23.61 -3.24
N PHE A 287 -6.05 -23.95 -3.31
CA PHE A 287 -5.47 -24.66 -4.46
C PHE A 287 -5.95 -26.10 -4.60
N SER A 288 -6.59 -26.66 -3.57
CA SER A 288 -7.28 -27.97 -3.68
C SER A 288 -8.40 -27.92 -4.73
N TYR A 289 -9.02 -26.75 -4.97
CA TYR A 289 -9.96 -26.56 -6.07
C TYR A 289 -9.33 -26.88 -7.43
N LEU A 290 -8.10 -26.43 -7.66
CA LEU A 290 -7.39 -26.65 -8.93
C LEU A 290 -7.07 -28.15 -9.16
N GLU A 291 -6.83 -28.90 -8.10
CA GLU A 291 -6.68 -30.35 -8.18
C GLU A 291 -8.00 -31.03 -8.55
N THR A 292 -9.07 -30.70 -7.81
CA THR A 292 -10.39 -31.31 -8.04
C THR A 292 -10.93 -30.95 -9.45
N ARG A 293 -10.68 -29.72 -9.91
CA ARG A 293 -11.17 -29.26 -11.20
C ARG A 293 -10.28 -29.66 -12.38
N PHE A 294 -8.97 -29.76 -12.17
CA PHE A 294 -7.99 -29.98 -13.24
C PHE A 294 -7.02 -31.12 -12.94
N HIS A 295 -5.92 -30.83 -12.16
CA HIS A 295 -4.87 -31.84 -11.92
C HIS A 295 -4.05 -31.53 -10.66
N PRO A 296 -3.57 -32.56 -9.91
CA PRO A 296 -2.73 -32.37 -8.72
C PRO A 296 -1.45 -31.57 -8.94
N ALA A 297 -0.81 -31.71 -10.10
CA ALA A 297 0.41 -30.95 -10.42
C ALA A 297 0.17 -29.44 -10.46
N ILE A 298 -1.00 -29.00 -10.95
CA ILE A 298 -1.36 -27.57 -10.98
C ILE A 298 -1.53 -27.04 -9.56
N ARG A 299 -2.15 -27.82 -8.65
CA ARG A 299 -2.26 -27.48 -7.22
C ARG A 299 -0.88 -27.29 -6.60
N MET A 300 0.01 -28.26 -6.75
CA MET A 300 1.34 -28.21 -6.12
C MET A 300 2.18 -27.05 -6.65
N LEU A 301 2.15 -26.78 -7.94
CA LEU A 301 2.84 -25.63 -8.54
C LEU A 301 2.28 -24.31 -8.01
N ALA A 302 0.95 -24.18 -7.97
CA ALA A 302 0.27 -22.99 -7.45
C ALA A 302 0.63 -22.73 -5.98
N SER A 303 0.59 -23.77 -5.15
CA SER A 303 0.97 -23.67 -3.73
C SER A 303 2.44 -23.29 -3.55
N ALA A 304 3.36 -23.91 -4.29
CA ALA A 304 4.79 -23.61 -4.20
C ALA A 304 5.10 -22.16 -4.57
N LEU A 305 4.54 -21.67 -5.68
CA LEU A 305 4.73 -20.28 -6.12
C LEU A 305 4.05 -19.29 -5.17
N CYS A 306 2.87 -19.63 -4.63
CA CYS A 306 2.20 -18.80 -3.63
C CYS A 306 3.05 -18.69 -2.35
N VAL A 307 3.59 -19.78 -1.83
CA VAL A 307 4.48 -19.80 -0.65
C VAL A 307 5.70 -18.89 -0.90
N PHE A 308 6.35 -19.04 -2.05
CA PHE A 308 7.53 -18.25 -2.41
C PHE A 308 7.22 -16.76 -2.47
N VAL A 309 6.14 -16.36 -3.15
CA VAL A 309 5.72 -14.96 -3.28
C VAL A 309 5.30 -14.37 -1.93
N GLN A 310 4.54 -15.12 -1.14
CA GLN A 310 4.05 -14.63 0.16
C GLN A 310 5.20 -14.36 1.14
N ILE A 311 6.20 -15.23 1.21
CA ILE A 311 7.34 -15.06 2.11
C ILE A 311 8.31 -14.00 1.56
N GLY A 312 8.73 -14.14 0.30
CA GLY A 312 9.79 -13.33 -0.29
C GLY A 312 9.38 -11.88 -0.57
N SER A 313 8.11 -11.66 -0.93
CA SER A 313 7.62 -10.35 -1.31
C SER A 313 6.74 -9.74 -0.20
N ARG A 314 5.57 -10.32 0.04
CA ARG A 314 4.52 -9.68 0.84
C ARG A 314 4.89 -9.59 2.32
N MET A 315 5.39 -10.67 2.90
CA MET A 315 5.70 -10.75 4.33
C MET A 315 6.88 -9.88 4.73
N SER A 316 7.96 -9.90 3.92
CA SER A 316 9.16 -9.11 4.18
C SER A 316 8.89 -7.61 4.14
N VAL A 317 8.12 -7.15 3.15
CA VAL A 317 7.76 -5.75 2.98
C VAL A 317 6.82 -5.25 4.09
N ILE A 318 5.82 -6.06 4.48
CA ILE A 318 4.87 -5.70 5.54
C ILE A 318 5.56 -5.58 6.90
N LEU A 319 6.63 -6.33 7.15
CA LEU A 319 7.45 -6.17 8.35
C LEU A 319 8.39 -4.96 8.27
N PHE A 320 9.02 -4.78 7.11
CA PHE A 320 10.11 -3.81 6.96
C PHE A 320 9.63 -2.34 6.89
N LEU A 321 8.64 -2.04 6.05
CA LEU A 321 8.23 -0.64 5.80
C LEU A 321 7.70 0.09 7.05
N PRO A 322 6.80 -0.48 7.87
CA PRO A 322 6.39 0.18 9.10
C PRO A 322 7.51 0.28 10.14
N ALA A 323 8.41 -0.72 10.18
CA ALA A 323 9.57 -0.67 11.05
C ALA A 323 10.51 0.46 10.68
N LEU A 324 10.72 0.70 9.37
CA LEU A 324 11.51 1.81 8.87
C LEU A 324 10.87 3.17 9.22
N ALA A 325 9.56 3.32 9.00
CA ALA A 325 8.84 4.56 9.31
C ALA A 325 8.95 4.91 10.81
N ILE A 326 8.75 3.93 11.69
CA ILE A 326 8.89 4.11 13.13
C ILE A 326 10.34 4.40 13.51
N ALA A 327 11.32 3.67 12.95
CA ALA A 327 12.74 3.88 13.24
C ALA A 327 13.22 5.28 12.86
N THR A 328 12.73 5.81 11.73
CA THR A 328 13.11 7.14 11.23
C THR A 328 12.72 8.24 12.22
N ILE A 329 11.59 8.08 12.91
CA ILE A 329 11.00 9.12 13.75
C ILE A 329 11.36 8.92 15.22
N THR A 330 11.15 7.73 15.76
CA THR A 330 11.29 7.44 17.20
C THR A 330 12.71 7.07 17.60
N GLY A 331 13.56 6.71 16.65
CA GLY A 331 14.91 6.20 16.91
C GLY A 331 14.96 4.74 17.38
N ILE A 332 13.84 4.03 17.42
CA ILE A 332 13.82 2.58 17.61
C ILE A 332 14.49 1.98 16.38
N SER A 333 15.46 1.08 16.56
CA SER A 333 16.11 0.47 15.39
C SER A 333 15.11 -0.39 14.58
N VAL A 334 15.28 -0.43 13.27
CA VAL A 334 14.51 -1.30 12.36
C VAL A 334 14.56 -2.75 12.85
N PHE A 335 15.71 -3.22 13.31
CA PHE A 335 15.90 -4.56 13.85
C PHE A 335 14.91 -4.89 14.99
N TRP A 336 14.84 -4.04 16.01
CA TRP A 336 13.94 -4.24 17.14
C TRP A 336 12.47 -4.11 16.75
N SER A 337 12.14 -3.19 15.87
CA SER A 337 10.76 -3.02 15.38
C SER A 337 10.27 -4.25 14.61
N VAL A 338 11.10 -4.80 13.70
CA VAL A 338 10.81 -6.04 12.96
C VAL A 338 10.69 -7.22 13.91
N LEU A 339 11.61 -7.34 14.87
CA LEU A 339 11.63 -8.45 15.84
C LEU A 339 10.41 -8.43 16.76
N LEU A 340 10.01 -7.25 17.25
CA LEU A 340 8.81 -7.10 18.09
C LEU A 340 7.55 -7.50 17.31
N MET A 341 7.31 -6.89 16.15
CA MET A 341 6.13 -7.21 15.33
C MET A 341 6.10 -8.68 14.92
N GLY A 342 7.20 -9.19 14.35
CA GLY A 342 7.30 -10.55 13.85
C GLY A 342 7.28 -11.59 14.97
N GLY A 343 8.07 -11.40 16.03
CA GLY A 343 8.18 -12.33 17.14
C GLY A 343 6.87 -12.53 17.89
N PHE A 344 6.20 -11.46 18.28
CA PHE A 344 4.89 -11.54 18.94
C PHE A 344 3.83 -12.18 18.03
N THR A 345 3.86 -11.87 16.72
CA THR A 345 2.93 -12.47 15.74
C THR A 345 3.16 -13.99 15.64
N ILE A 346 4.40 -14.43 15.58
CA ILE A 346 4.73 -15.87 15.55
C ILE A 346 4.12 -16.57 16.76
N VAL A 347 4.33 -16.01 17.96
CA VAL A 347 3.90 -16.65 19.20
C VAL A 347 2.38 -16.88 19.22
N TYR A 348 1.57 -15.83 19.07
CA TYR A 348 0.12 -16.02 19.19
C TYR A 348 -0.50 -16.79 18.01
N THR A 349 0.10 -16.68 16.81
CA THR A 349 -0.39 -17.40 15.61
C THR A 349 -0.10 -18.89 15.72
N ALA A 350 1.14 -19.27 16.10
CA ALA A 350 1.51 -20.67 16.29
C ALA A 350 0.75 -21.32 17.45
N MET A 351 0.47 -20.57 18.52
CA MET A 351 -0.28 -21.09 19.68
C MET A 351 -1.76 -21.32 19.36
N GLY A 352 -2.43 -20.38 18.71
CA GLY A 352 -3.89 -20.40 18.62
C GLY A 352 -4.48 -20.65 17.22
N GLY A 353 -3.66 -20.76 16.18
CA GLY A 353 -4.11 -20.98 14.80
C GLY A 353 -5.11 -19.92 14.32
N MET A 354 -6.04 -20.31 13.42
CA MET A 354 -6.99 -19.39 12.80
C MET A 354 -7.94 -18.70 13.78
N LYS A 355 -8.34 -19.35 14.87
CA LYS A 355 -9.19 -18.71 15.88
C LYS A 355 -8.48 -17.56 16.56
N ALA A 356 -7.22 -17.75 16.96
CA ALA A 356 -6.42 -16.67 17.52
C ALA A 356 -6.23 -15.54 16.50
N VAL A 357 -5.92 -15.86 15.24
CA VAL A 357 -5.78 -14.87 14.16
C VAL A 357 -7.03 -14.02 14.05
N ILE A 358 -8.21 -14.60 13.95
CA ILE A 358 -9.46 -13.83 13.74
C ILE A 358 -9.80 -12.97 14.95
N TRP A 359 -9.63 -13.47 16.17
CA TRP A 359 -9.96 -12.69 17.37
C TRP A 359 -8.91 -11.64 17.72
N THR A 360 -7.63 -11.88 17.42
CA THR A 360 -6.60 -10.83 17.50
C THR A 360 -6.85 -9.76 16.44
N ASP A 361 -7.21 -10.14 15.20
CA ASP A 361 -7.59 -9.21 14.14
C ASP A 361 -8.73 -8.27 14.58
N PHE A 362 -9.74 -8.81 15.28
CA PHE A 362 -10.85 -8.01 15.83
C PHE A 362 -10.35 -6.91 16.78
N VAL A 363 -9.52 -7.27 17.75
CA VAL A 363 -8.93 -6.30 18.70
C VAL A 363 -8.03 -5.30 17.96
N GLN A 364 -7.24 -5.79 17.01
CA GLN A 364 -6.34 -4.97 16.20
C GLN A 364 -7.08 -3.92 15.36
N VAL A 365 -8.26 -4.27 14.81
CA VAL A 365 -9.11 -3.29 14.11
C VAL A 365 -9.60 -2.20 15.07
N ILE A 366 -10.01 -2.56 16.28
CA ILE A 366 -10.46 -1.58 17.28
C ILE A 366 -9.30 -0.63 17.64
N VAL A 367 -8.12 -1.15 17.92
CA VAL A 367 -6.95 -0.33 18.29
C VAL A 367 -6.53 0.60 17.16
N LYS A 368 -6.39 0.08 15.93
CA LYS A 368 -5.97 0.90 14.79
C LYS A 368 -7.01 1.95 14.40
N MET A 369 -8.30 1.59 14.37
CA MET A 369 -9.36 2.54 14.00
C MET A 369 -9.63 3.55 15.10
N GLY A 370 -9.62 3.12 16.36
CA GLY A 370 -9.74 4.02 17.52
C GLY A 370 -8.61 5.04 17.58
N GLY A 371 -7.37 4.61 17.37
CA GLY A 371 -6.21 5.49 17.29
C GLY A 371 -6.30 6.48 16.11
N ALA A 372 -6.71 6.00 14.94
CA ALA A 372 -6.90 6.83 13.75
C ALA A 372 -7.96 7.92 13.96
N ILE A 373 -9.12 7.56 14.51
CA ILE A 373 -10.22 8.50 14.80
C ILE A 373 -9.79 9.51 15.86
N PHE A 374 -9.08 9.06 16.91
CA PHE A 374 -8.53 9.95 17.92
C PHE A 374 -7.56 10.97 17.32
N ALA A 375 -6.64 10.54 16.45
CA ALA A 375 -5.69 11.43 15.79
C ALA A 375 -6.40 12.49 14.94
N ILE A 376 -7.45 12.12 14.20
CA ILE A 376 -8.28 13.07 13.45
C ILE A 376 -8.90 14.11 14.38
N GLY A 377 -9.54 13.64 15.47
CA GLY A 377 -10.16 14.53 16.45
C GLY A 377 -9.16 15.49 17.06
N PHE A 378 -7.96 15.02 17.39
CA PHE A 378 -6.89 15.83 17.95
C PHE A 378 -6.37 16.88 16.95
N MET A 379 -6.16 16.51 15.67
CA MET A 379 -5.79 17.49 14.63
C MET A 379 -6.83 18.58 14.46
N ILE A 380 -8.10 18.21 14.38
CA ILE A 380 -9.20 19.15 14.19
C ILE A 380 -9.37 20.05 15.41
N TRP A 381 -9.21 19.50 16.62
CA TRP A 381 -9.26 20.28 17.85
C TRP A 381 -8.09 21.29 17.97
N GLY A 382 -6.92 20.94 17.41
CA GLY A 382 -5.76 21.82 17.37
C GLY A 382 -5.88 23.00 16.39
N LEU A 383 -6.90 23.02 15.51
CA LEU A 383 -7.16 24.14 14.58
C LEU A 383 -7.86 25.28 15.31
N ARG A 384 -7.51 26.53 15.02
CA ARG A 384 -8.15 27.73 15.59
C ARG A 384 -9.65 27.80 15.34
N GLY A 385 -10.10 27.44 14.13
CA GLY A 385 -11.51 27.40 13.75
C GLY A 385 -12.14 26.00 13.85
N GLY A 386 -11.47 25.02 14.45
CA GLY A 386 -11.96 23.67 14.67
C GLY A 386 -12.50 22.99 13.42
N PHE A 387 -13.60 22.25 13.58
CA PHE A 387 -14.22 21.50 12.46
C PHE A 387 -14.67 22.39 11.31
N GLY A 388 -15.14 23.61 11.59
CA GLY A 388 -15.57 24.55 10.54
C GLY A 388 -14.43 24.93 9.60
N GLN A 389 -13.26 25.24 10.15
CA GLN A 389 -12.05 25.54 9.39
C GLN A 389 -11.55 24.30 8.62
N PHE A 390 -11.54 23.14 9.25
CA PHE A 390 -11.18 21.88 8.58
C PHE A 390 -12.03 21.67 7.34
N TRP A 391 -13.35 21.75 7.48
CA TRP A 391 -14.28 21.49 6.39
C TRP A 391 -14.16 22.54 5.26
N SER A 392 -14.16 23.83 5.60
CA SER A 392 -14.08 24.91 4.61
C SER A 392 -12.77 24.87 3.83
N THR A 393 -11.64 24.65 4.51
CA THR A 393 -10.33 24.54 3.86
C THR A 393 -10.24 23.30 2.98
N ALA A 394 -10.69 22.14 3.47
CA ALA A 394 -10.65 20.89 2.73
C ALA A 394 -11.48 20.97 1.43
N MET A 395 -12.64 21.64 1.48
CA MET A 395 -13.49 21.84 0.31
C MET A 395 -12.90 22.87 -0.67
N ALA A 396 -12.41 23.99 -0.18
CA ALA A 396 -11.81 25.05 -0.99
C ALA A 396 -10.56 24.56 -1.77
N GLU A 397 -9.75 23.71 -1.14
CA GLU A 397 -8.55 23.12 -1.74
C GLU A 397 -8.82 21.83 -2.54
N GLY A 398 -10.08 21.41 -2.66
CA GLY A 398 -10.46 20.20 -3.40
C GLY A 398 -9.91 18.91 -2.82
N LYS A 399 -9.55 18.90 -1.52
CA LYS A 399 -8.94 17.73 -0.86
C LYS A 399 -9.87 16.52 -0.74
N MET A 400 -11.18 16.75 -0.81
CA MET A 400 -12.20 15.69 -0.75
C MET A 400 -12.73 15.27 -2.13
N HIS A 401 -12.10 15.75 -3.22
CA HIS A 401 -12.49 15.33 -4.57
C HIS A 401 -12.20 13.84 -4.78
N THR A 402 -13.26 13.05 -5.06
CA THR A 402 -13.21 11.59 -5.05
C THR A 402 -13.28 10.98 -6.45
N PHE A 403 -14.09 11.53 -7.35
CA PHE A 403 -14.37 10.91 -8.65
C PHE A 403 -13.86 11.76 -9.81
N ASP A 404 -12.99 11.17 -10.62
CA ASP A 404 -12.56 11.69 -11.90
C ASP A 404 -13.09 10.78 -13.02
N PHE A 405 -14.07 11.27 -13.79
CA PHE A 405 -14.68 10.52 -14.89
C PHE A 405 -13.98 10.78 -16.25
N SER A 406 -12.88 11.52 -16.27
CA SER A 406 -12.12 11.71 -17.50
C SER A 406 -11.59 10.35 -18.02
N PHE A 407 -11.59 10.18 -19.34
CA PHE A 407 -11.06 8.98 -19.97
C PHE A 407 -9.55 9.14 -20.23
N ASP A 408 -8.78 9.22 -19.15
CA ASP A 408 -7.33 9.37 -19.17
C ASP A 408 -6.69 8.28 -18.34
N LEU A 409 -6.11 7.28 -18.99
CA LEU A 409 -5.48 6.12 -18.34
C LEU A 409 -4.12 6.45 -17.69
N THR A 410 -3.62 7.67 -17.85
CA THR A 410 -2.39 8.12 -17.18
C THR A 410 -2.64 8.68 -15.78
N LYS A 411 -3.91 8.88 -15.42
CA LYS A 411 -4.37 9.41 -14.14
C LYS A 411 -5.21 8.41 -13.36
N ALA A 412 -5.41 8.70 -12.08
CA ALA A 412 -6.29 7.94 -11.20
C ALA A 412 -7.76 8.27 -11.52
N THR A 413 -8.33 7.63 -12.54
CA THR A 413 -9.72 7.82 -12.98
C THR A 413 -10.62 6.69 -12.55
N VAL A 414 -11.94 6.92 -12.54
CA VAL A 414 -12.95 5.89 -12.26
C VAL A 414 -12.79 4.69 -13.20
N TRP A 415 -12.54 4.92 -14.48
CA TRP A 415 -12.38 3.86 -15.47
C TRP A 415 -11.14 3.01 -15.23
N GLY A 416 -10.01 3.63 -14.84
CA GLY A 416 -8.81 2.93 -14.42
C GLY A 416 -9.05 2.04 -13.21
N PHE A 417 -9.81 2.53 -12.21
CA PHE A 417 -10.16 1.74 -11.03
C PHE A 417 -11.14 0.60 -11.32
N VAL A 418 -12.10 0.78 -12.23
CA VAL A 418 -12.97 -0.33 -12.69
C VAL A 418 -12.13 -1.46 -13.28
N PHE A 419 -11.18 -1.12 -14.14
CA PHE A 419 -10.25 -2.10 -14.72
C PHE A 419 -9.40 -2.77 -13.63
N LEU A 420 -8.82 -1.99 -12.73
CA LEU A 420 -7.98 -2.48 -11.66
C LEU A 420 -8.75 -3.45 -10.74
N VAL A 421 -9.94 -3.05 -10.28
CA VAL A 421 -10.78 -3.89 -9.41
C VAL A 421 -11.18 -5.20 -10.06
N LEU A 422 -11.49 -5.21 -11.36
CA LEU A 422 -11.80 -6.44 -12.07
C LEU A 422 -10.64 -7.44 -11.96
N PHE A 423 -9.43 -7.01 -12.25
CA PHE A 423 -8.27 -7.91 -12.27
C PHE A 423 -7.69 -8.17 -10.88
N GLU A 424 -7.51 -7.18 -10.04
CA GLU A 424 -6.87 -7.33 -8.73
C GLU A 424 -7.80 -7.81 -7.62
N VAL A 425 -9.09 -7.51 -7.70
CA VAL A 425 -10.05 -7.91 -6.65
C VAL A 425 -10.86 -9.12 -7.10
N VAL A 426 -11.62 -8.99 -8.18
CA VAL A 426 -12.60 -10.02 -8.56
C VAL A 426 -11.91 -11.30 -9.01
N LEU A 427 -11.00 -11.21 -9.97
CA LEU A 427 -10.37 -12.39 -10.57
C LEU A 427 -9.26 -13.01 -9.70
N THR A 428 -8.64 -12.24 -8.81
CA THR A 428 -7.60 -12.79 -7.92
C THR A 428 -8.13 -13.28 -6.58
N PHE A 429 -9.31 -12.88 -6.14
CA PHE A 429 -9.85 -13.26 -4.84
C PHE A 429 -9.86 -14.79 -4.61
N PRO A 430 -10.26 -15.64 -5.58
CA PRO A 430 -10.31 -17.09 -5.39
C PRO A 430 -8.96 -17.73 -5.06
N LYS A 431 -7.86 -17.15 -5.56
CA LYS A 431 -6.50 -17.67 -5.33
C LYS A 431 -5.83 -17.10 -4.08
N ASP A 432 -6.40 -16.06 -3.45
CA ASP A 432 -5.82 -15.46 -2.25
C ASP A 432 -6.13 -16.32 -1.03
N GLN A 433 -5.18 -17.20 -0.67
CA GLN A 433 -5.31 -18.08 0.49
C GLN A 433 -5.51 -17.27 1.79
N VAL A 434 -4.87 -16.09 1.92
CA VAL A 434 -4.96 -15.27 3.14
C VAL A 434 -6.38 -14.78 3.39
N LEU A 435 -7.07 -14.32 2.35
CA LEU A 435 -8.45 -13.84 2.45
C LEU A 435 -9.45 -15.01 2.46
N MET A 436 -9.28 -15.97 1.54
CA MET A 436 -10.19 -17.09 1.41
C MET A 436 -10.23 -17.95 2.68
N GLN A 437 -9.11 -18.19 3.35
CA GLN A 437 -9.06 -19.01 4.54
C GLN A 437 -9.96 -18.49 5.67
N ARG A 438 -10.14 -17.17 5.77
CA ARG A 438 -11.07 -16.54 6.71
C ARG A 438 -12.53 -16.83 6.37
N THR A 439 -12.90 -16.80 5.10
CA THR A 439 -14.24 -17.16 4.65
C THR A 439 -14.52 -18.65 4.80
N LEU A 440 -13.51 -19.49 4.53
CA LEU A 440 -13.59 -20.93 4.69
C LEU A 440 -13.74 -21.35 6.17
N SER A 441 -13.37 -20.50 7.12
CA SER A 441 -13.52 -20.72 8.57
C SER A 441 -14.95 -20.51 9.07
N THR A 442 -15.89 -20.03 8.27
CA THR A 442 -17.29 -19.79 8.64
C THR A 442 -18.11 -21.08 8.64
N LYS A 443 -19.25 -21.05 9.32
CA LYS A 443 -20.10 -22.26 9.56
C LYS A 443 -20.73 -22.81 8.28
N SER A 444 -21.04 -21.97 7.29
CA SER A 444 -21.72 -22.39 6.06
C SER A 444 -21.32 -21.52 4.86
N ASP A 445 -21.67 -21.98 3.64
CA ASP A 445 -21.50 -21.22 2.40
C ASP A 445 -22.24 -19.88 2.42
N LYS A 446 -23.44 -19.85 3.03
CA LYS A 446 -24.21 -18.62 3.22
C LYS A 446 -23.52 -17.63 4.15
N GLU A 447 -22.93 -18.11 5.25
CA GLU A 447 -22.16 -17.26 6.17
C GLU A 447 -20.84 -16.81 5.56
N ALA A 448 -20.19 -17.62 4.74
CA ALA A 448 -19.01 -17.22 3.99
C ALA A 448 -19.31 -16.04 3.06
N GLY A 449 -20.41 -16.09 2.30
CA GLY A 449 -20.86 -14.95 1.50
C GLY A 449 -21.16 -13.71 2.37
N ARG A 450 -21.84 -13.88 3.52
CA ARG A 450 -22.13 -12.79 4.46
C ARG A 450 -20.86 -12.16 5.06
N SER A 451 -19.79 -12.93 5.23
CA SER A 451 -18.51 -12.38 5.72
C SER A 451 -17.90 -11.39 4.73
N ILE A 452 -18.05 -11.62 3.42
CA ILE A 452 -17.63 -10.68 2.38
C ILE A 452 -18.51 -9.42 2.40
N TRP A 453 -19.83 -9.55 2.62
CA TRP A 453 -20.69 -8.39 2.80
C TRP A 453 -20.29 -7.55 4.01
N ALA A 454 -19.95 -8.19 5.15
CA ALA A 454 -19.45 -7.49 6.33
C ALA A 454 -18.11 -6.79 6.04
N PHE A 455 -17.21 -7.44 5.33
CA PHE A 455 -15.96 -6.84 4.86
C PHE A 455 -16.21 -5.62 3.97
N ALA A 456 -17.06 -5.74 2.96
CA ALA A 456 -17.42 -4.66 2.05
C ALA A 456 -18.06 -3.46 2.78
N ALA A 457 -18.93 -3.73 3.77
CA ALA A 457 -19.58 -2.69 4.57
C ALA A 457 -18.59 -1.88 5.42
N ILE A 458 -17.49 -2.49 5.90
CA ILE A 458 -16.48 -1.81 6.70
C ILE A 458 -15.47 -1.06 5.81
N MET A 459 -15.29 -1.49 4.56
CA MET A 459 -14.26 -0.99 3.66
C MET A 459 -14.41 0.50 3.34
N ILE A 460 -15.63 0.98 3.13
CA ILE A 460 -15.91 2.41 2.84
C ILE A 460 -15.69 3.28 4.08
N PRO A 461 -16.33 3.03 5.25
CA PRO A 461 -16.09 3.82 6.46
C PRO A 461 -14.61 3.81 6.88
N GLY A 462 -13.96 2.64 6.80
CA GLY A 462 -12.53 2.52 7.10
C GLY A 462 -11.66 3.33 6.16
N GLY A 463 -11.97 3.33 4.86
CA GLY A 463 -11.31 4.19 3.88
C GLY A 463 -11.49 5.67 4.23
N ILE A 464 -12.71 6.12 4.50
CA ILE A 464 -13.00 7.52 4.89
C ILE A 464 -12.11 7.95 6.05
N VAL A 465 -11.92 7.12 7.08
CA VAL A 465 -11.06 7.44 8.21
C VAL A 465 -9.62 7.73 7.76
N PHE A 466 -9.02 6.84 6.95
CA PHE A 466 -7.62 7.03 6.53
C PHE A 466 -7.43 8.23 5.60
N TYR A 467 -8.37 8.47 4.68
CA TYR A 467 -8.30 9.66 3.81
C TYR A 467 -8.53 10.95 4.60
N THR A 468 -9.38 10.92 5.63
CA THR A 468 -9.60 12.06 6.52
C THR A 468 -8.34 12.41 7.32
N ILE A 469 -7.53 11.42 7.75
CA ILE A 469 -6.23 11.68 8.39
C ILE A 469 -5.36 12.56 7.47
N GLY A 470 -5.23 12.20 6.19
CA GLY A 470 -4.41 12.95 5.24
C GLY A 470 -4.92 14.38 5.03
N THR A 471 -6.24 14.54 4.90
CA THR A 471 -6.86 15.87 4.78
C THR A 471 -6.71 16.69 6.08
N ALA A 472 -6.86 16.07 7.25
CA ALA A 472 -6.67 16.74 8.53
C ALA A 472 -5.21 17.19 8.74
N MET A 473 -4.23 16.34 8.36
CA MET A 473 -2.82 16.72 8.34
C MET A 473 -2.55 17.91 7.41
N PHE A 474 -3.18 17.94 6.22
CA PHE A 474 -3.03 19.04 5.29
C PHE A 474 -3.47 20.37 5.91
N VAL A 475 -4.65 20.39 6.54
CA VAL A 475 -5.17 21.60 7.17
C VAL A 475 -4.33 21.97 8.40
N TYR A 476 -3.96 21.00 9.23
CA TYR A 476 -3.15 21.19 10.42
C TYR A 476 -1.77 21.78 10.13
N TYR A 477 -1.03 21.18 9.20
CA TYR A 477 0.31 21.64 8.85
C TYR A 477 0.31 22.89 7.95
N ARG A 478 -0.81 23.25 7.33
CA ARG A 478 -0.98 24.55 6.71
C ARG A 478 -1.04 25.68 7.75
N GLU A 479 -1.63 25.39 8.91
CA GLU A 479 -1.70 26.32 10.04
C GLU A 479 -0.43 26.31 10.90
N HIS A 480 0.24 25.16 10.97
CA HIS A 480 1.46 24.93 11.79
C HIS A 480 2.64 24.43 10.94
N PRO A 481 3.08 25.19 9.91
CA PRO A 481 4.13 24.74 9.00
C PRO A 481 5.50 24.57 9.69
N GLU A 482 5.74 25.29 10.79
CA GLU A 482 6.95 25.21 11.60
C GLU A 482 7.15 23.87 12.32
N ARG A 483 6.09 23.06 12.41
CA ARG A 483 6.10 21.74 13.06
C ARG A 483 6.46 20.62 12.08
N MET A 484 6.57 20.90 10.79
CA MET A 484 7.01 19.90 9.82
C MET A 484 8.53 19.80 9.77
N ASN A 485 9.03 18.57 9.68
CA ASN A 485 10.44 18.32 9.41
C ASN A 485 10.68 18.23 7.89
N PRO A 486 11.42 19.18 7.30
CA PRO A 486 11.58 19.25 5.85
C PRO A 486 12.44 18.11 5.26
N LEU A 487 13.18 17.35 6.07
CA LEU A 487 14.02 16.23 5.61
C LEU A 487 13.25 14.91 5.45
N LEU A 488 12.08 14.79 6.08
CA LEU A 488 11.35 13.53 6.11
C LEU A 488 10.57 13.30 4.79
N PRO A 489 10.43 12.04 4.37
CA PRO A 489 9.56 11.69 3.25
C PRO A 489 8.09 11.94 3.61
N ILE A 490 7.24 12.09 2.58
CA ILE A 490 5.80 12.34 2.75
C ILE A 490 5.12 11.23 3.55
N ASP A 491 5.53 9.97 3.35
CA ASP A 491 5.02 8.82 4.09
C ASP A 491 5.33 8.89 5.61
N ALA A 492 6.35 9.64 6.01
CA ALA A 492 6.68 9.86 7.42
C ALA A 492 5.85 10.97 8.08
N THR A 493 5.00 11.70 7.34
CA THR A 493 4.25 12.84 7.89
C THR A 493 3.28 12.41 8.99
N PHE A 494 2.51 11.34 8.80
CA PHE A 494 1.59 10.86 9.85
C PHE A 494 2.32 10.25 11.04
N PRO A 495 3.29 9.34 10.88
CA PRO A 495 4.13 8.90 11.99
C PRO A 495 4.82 10.03 12.75
N MET A 496 5.31 11.06 12.05
CA MET A 496 5.88 12.25 12.69
C MET A 496 4.85 12.99 13.56
N PHE A 497 3.64 13.20 13.04
CA PHE A 497 2.54 13.81 13.78
C PHE A 497 2.25 13.02 15.06
N ILE A 498 2.18 11.69 14.98
CA ILE A 498 1.94 10.80 16.14
C ILE A 498 3.01 11.01 17.21
N ALA A 499 4.28 11.06 16.81
CA ALA A 499 5.38 11.15 17.76
C ALA A 499 5.61 12.55 18.34
N ALA A 500 5.30 13.61 17.57
CA ALA A 500 5.59 14.99 17.94
C ALA A 500 4.43 15.71 18.63
N GLU A 501 3.20 15.43 18.24
CA GLU A 501 2.05 16.25 18.59
C GLU A 501 1.12 15.59 19.61
N LEU A 502 1.06 14.26 19.65
CA LEU A 502 0.10 13.55 20.47
C LEU A 502 0.55 13.44 21.95
N PRO A 503 -0.42 13.42 22.89
CA PRO A 503 -0.12 13.22 24.30
C PRO A 503 0.58 11.90 24.59
N VAL A 504 1.44 11.89 25.60
CA VAL A 504 2.13 10.69 26.10
C VAL A 504 1.11 9.60 26.45
N GLY A 505 1.38 8.37 26.09
CA GLY A 505 0.48 7.21 26.21
C GLY A 505 -0.45 7.03 25.01
N VAL A 506 -0.99 8.11 24.45
CA VAL A 506 -1.75 8.06 23.19
C VAL A 506 -0.82 7.79 22.01
N THR A 507 0.35 8.41 22.02
CA THR A 507 1.43 8.11 21.06
C THR A 507 1.72 6.60 21.03
N GLY A 508 1.91 5.99 22.21
CA GLY A 508 2.11 4.54 22.35
C GLY A 508 0.94 3.72 21.81
N LEU A 509 -0.30 4.15 22.03
CA LEU A 509 -1.50 3.47 21.56
C LEU A 509 -1.58 3.49 20.02
N ILE A 510 -1.26 4.61 19.38
CA ILE A 510 -1.33 4.72 17.92
C ILE A 510 -0.15 3.99 17.25
N ILE A 511 1.03 3.99 17.86
CA ILE A 511 2.15 3.14 17.41
C ILE A 511 1.77 1.66 17.55
N ALA A 512 1.12 1.26 18.65
CA ALA A 512 0.53 -0.08 18.74
C ALA A 512 -0.51 -0.35 17.64
N GLY A 513 -1.25 0.65 17.21
CA GLY A 513 -2.17 0.59 16.06
C GLY A 513 -1.45 0.33 14.72
N ILE A 514 -0.28 0.92 14.50
CA ILE A 514 0.57 0.65 13.33
C ILE A 514 1.09 -0.80 13.40
N PHE A 515 1.55 -1.23 14.57
CA PHE A 515 1.95 -2.64 14.79
C PHE A 515 0.77 -3.59 14.57
N ALA A 516 -0.41 -3.25 15.08
CA ALA A 516 -1.63 -4.01 14.87
C ALA A 516 -1.94 -4.22 13.40
N ALA A 517 -1.82 -3.17 12.59
CA ALA A 517 -2.07 -3.25 11.15
C ALA A 517 -1.06 -4.17 10.43
N ALA A 518 0.20 -4.16 10.83
CA ALA A 518 1.22 -5.08 10.31
C ALA A 518 0.95 -6.52 10.78
N MET A 519 0.71 -6.72 12.08
CA MET A 519 0.55 -8.03 12.70
C MET A 519 -0.70 -8.76 12.21
N ALA A 520 -1.81 -8.05 11.93
CA ALA A 520 -3.04 -8.62 11.37
C ALA A 520 -2.82 -9.25 9.99
N THR A 521 -2.08 -8.58 9.12
CA THR A 521 -1.76 -9.12 7.80
C THR A 521 -0.73 -10.23 7.91
N LEU A 522 0.27 -10.05 8.76
CA LEU A 522 1.37 -10.99 8.96
C LEU A 522 0.88 -12.34 9.51
N SER A 523 0.04 -12.35 10.55
CA SER A 523 -0.55 -13.56 11.12
C SER A 523 -1.34 -14.36 10.07
N GLY A 524 -2.08 -13.66 9.23
CA GLY A 524 -2.79 -14.27 8.11
C GLY A 524 -1.87 -14.90 7.07
N ILE A 525 -0.76 -14.24 6.72
CA ILE A 525 0.24 -14.79 5.79
C ILE A 525 0.91 -16.01 6.41
N MET A 526 1.37 -15.92 7.66
CA MET A 526 2.01 -17.06 8.36
C MET A 526 1.09 -18.27 8.39
N ASN A 527 -0.17 -18.09 8.83
CA ASN A 527 -1.13 -19.17 8.90
C ASN A 527 -1.46 -19.76 7.52
N SER A 528 -1.60 -18.90 6.50
CA SER A 528 -1.89 -19.35 5.13
C SER A 528 -0.74 -20.13 4.51
N VAL A 529 0.48 -19.65 4.65
CA VAL A 529 1.68 -20.34 4.14
C VAL A 529 1.89 -21.67 4.87
N ALA A 530 1.73 -21.69 6.20
CA ALA A 530 1.79 -22.91 6.97
C ALA A 530 0.71 -23.93 6.55
N THR A 531 -0.51 -23.43 6.21
CA THR A 531 -1.58 -24.29 5.65
C THR A 531 -1.14 -24.92 4.34
N LEU A 532 -0.62 -24.13 3.41
CA LEU A 532 -0.19 -24.63 2.10
C LEU A 532 0.92 -25.68 2.25
N ILE A 533 1.93 -25.40 3.08
CA ILE A 533 3.05 -26.35 3.30
C ILE A 533 2.53 -27.63 3.98
N SER A 534 1.67 -27.51 4.98
CA SER A 534 1.18 -28.67 5.74
C SER A 534 0.18 -29.49 4.91
N VAL A 535 -0.83 -28.88 4.32
CA VAL A 535 -1.94 -29.58 3.64
C VAL A 535 -1.57 -29.99 2.22
N ASP A 536 -0.87 -29.13 1.47
CA ASP A 536 -0.60 -29.38 0.05
C ASP A 536 0.67 -30.23 -0.15
N PHE A 537 1.63 -30.18 0.78
CA PHE A 537 2.86 -30.96 0.67
C PHE A 537 3.00 -32.05 1.74
N TYR A 538 2.99 -31.69 3.05
CA TYR A 538 3.27 -32.67 4.09
C TYR A 538 2.22 -33.78 4.12
N GLU A 539 0.94 -33.47 4.24
CA GLU A 539 -0.14 -34.48 4.33
C GLU A 539 -0.26 -35.32 3.06
N LYS A 540 0.05 -34.75 1.89
CA LYS A 540 0.02 -35.49 0.61
C LYS A 540 1.23 -36.40 0.39
N LEU A 541 2.41 -35.95 0.78
CA LEU A 541 3.64 -36.66 0.51
C LEU A 541 3.95 -37.73 1.60
N HIS A 542 3.52 -37.45 2.82
CA HIS A 542 3.77 -38.35 3.98
C HIS A 542 2.53 -39.19 4.30
N LYS A 543 2.34 -40.27 3.57
CA LYS A 543 1.26 -41.24 3.82
C LYS A 543 1.47 -41.96 5.15
N GLY A 544 0.49 -41.89 6.07
CA GLY A 544 0.55 -42.56 7.37
C GLY A 544 0.80 -41.62 8.57
N HIS A 545 0.76 -40.30 8.37
CA HIS A 545 0.80 -39.34 9.45
C HIS A 545 -0.46 -39.42 10.34
N THR A 546 -0.29 -39.20 11.65
CA THR A 546 -1.43 -39.04 12.56
C THR A 546 -1.93 -37.57 12.53
N PRO A 547 -3.21 -37.31 12.84
CA PRO A 547 -3.74 -35.94 12.94
C PRO A 547 -2.92 -35.08 13.89
N GLN A 548 -2.43 -35.61 15.01
CA GLN A 548 -1.61 -34.87 15.96
C GLN A 548 -0.23 -34.51 15.41
N GLN A 549 0.36 -35.37 14.59
CA GLN A 549 1.63 -35.07 13.90
C GLN A 549 1.45 -33.93 12.89
N SER A 550 0.35 -33.93 12.15
CA SER A 550 0.03 -32.86 11.22
C SER A 550 -0.15 -31.53 11.93
N VAL A 551 -0.84 -31.49 13.08
CA VAL A 551 -1.00 -30.25 13.87
C VAL A 551 0.35 -29.75 14.39
N ARG A 552 1.19 -30.62 14.96
CA ARG A 552 2.54 -30.24 15.42
C ARG A 552 3.39 -29.69 14.26
N PHE A 553 3.33 -30.35 13.11
CA PHE A 553 4.03 -29.88 11.91
C PHE A 553 3.53 -28.50 11.50
N ALA A 554 2.22 -28.25 11.52
CA ALA A 554 1.62 -26.95 11.22
C ALA A 554 2.07 -25.84 12.18
N GLU A 555 2.11 -26.13 13.49
CA GLU A 555 2.61 -25.19 14.51
C GLU A 555 4.08 -24.84 14.25
N TRP A 556 4.93 -25.83 14.02
CA TRP A 556 6.35 -25.62 13.71
C TRP A 556 6.54 -24.87 12.38
N MET A 557 5.75 -25.18 11.36
CA MET A 557 5.81 -24.47 10.09
C MET A 557 5.39 -23.00 10.23
N THR A 558 4.41 -22.68 11.08
CA THR A 558 4.06 -21.30 11.39
C THR A 558 5.25 -20.55 11.99
N VAL A 559 5.99 -21.17 12.92
CA VAL A 559 7.21 -20.59 13.51
C VAL A 559 8.31 -20.41 12.46
N VAL A 560 8.59 -21.45 11.68
CA VAL A 560 9.65 -21.43 10.66
C VAL A 560 9.38 -20.36 9.61
N VAL A 561 8.15 -20.30 9.08
CA VAL A 561 7.72 -19.30 8.11
C VAL A 561 7.87 -17.90 8.68
N GLY A 562 7.47 -17.69 9.95
CA GLY A 562 7.63 -16.42 10.63
C GLY A 562 9.08 -15.99 10.76
N LEU A 563 9.97 -16.89 11.15
CA LEU A 563 11.41 -16.63 11.27
C LEU A 563 12.06 -16.32 9.91
N ILE A 564 11.68 -17.05 8.85
CA ILE A 564 12.14 -16.76 7.48
C ILE A 564 11.68 -15.36 7.06
N GLY A 565 10.43 -15.00 7.35
CA GLY A 565 9.90 -13.67 7.04
C GLY A 565 10.63 -12.54 7.79
N ILE A 566 10.95 -12.72 9.07
CA ILE A 566 11.79 -11.80 9.85
C ILE A 566 13.17 -11.68 9.20
N GLY A 567 13.81 -12.81 8.89
CA GLY A 567 15.10 -12.83 8.22
C GLY A 567 15.09 -12.11 6.86
N ALA A 568 14.06 -12.36 6.05
CA ALA A 568 13.87 -11.69 4.76
C ALA A 568 13.66 -10.18 4.93
N ALA A 569 12.89 -9.72 5.91
CA ALA A 569 12.69 -8.31 6.20
C ALA A 569 14.00 -7.62 6.66
N LEU A 570 14.78 -8.28 7.50
CA LEU A 570 16.09 -7.78 7.95
C LEU A 570 17.13 -7.78 6.82
N LEU A 571 17.06 -8.75 5.90
CA LEU A 571 17.91 -8.76 4.71
C LEU A 571 17.54 -7.60 3.79
N LEU A 572 16.24 -7.36 3.57
CA LEU A 572 15.73 -6.26 2.76
C LEU A 572 16.23 -4.90 3.27
N SER A 573 16.38 -4.75 4.59
CA SER A 573 16.88 -3.52 5.21
C SER A 573 18.32 -3.14 4.84
N LYS A 574 19.09 -4.03 4.23
CA LYS A 574 20.49 -3.80 3.82
C LYS A 574 20.64 -3.36 2.37
N PHE A 575 19.57 -3.38 1.60
CA PHE A 575 19.58 -3.02 0.18
C PHE A 575 18.82 -1.73 -0.07
N ASP A 576 19.05 -1.11 -1.24
CA ASP A 576 18.26 0.03 -1.67
C ASP A 576 16.81 -0.41 -1.90
N ILE A 577 15.93 0.11 -1.06
CA ILE A 577 14.57 -0.35 -0.87
C ILE A 577 13.72 -0.18 -2.13
N HIS A 578 13.92 0.92 -2.85
CA HIS A 578 13.07 1.23 -4.00
C HIS A 578 13.19 0.20 -5.12
N SER A 579 14.39 -0.28 -5.42
CA SER A 579 14.59 -1.23 -6.51
C SER A 579 14.12 -2.65 -6.18
N LEU A 580 14.37 -3.14 -4.95
CA LEU A 580 13.93 -4.49 -4.53
C LEU A 580 12.43 -4.59 -4.27
N PHE A 581 11.82 -3.53 -3.75
CA PHE A 581 10.38 -3.47 -3.54
C PHE A 581 9.63 -3.55 -4.87
N ASP A 582 10.03 -2.74 -5.84
CA ASP A 582 9.43 -2.72 -7.16
C ASP A 582 9.56 -4.08 -7.86
N VAL A 583 10.74 -4.68 -7.87
CA VAL A 583 10.97 -6.03 -8.43
C VAL A 583 10.11 -7.08 -7.71
N SER A 584 9.95 -6.98 -6.39
CA SER A 584 9.15 -7.94 -5.62
C SER A 584 7.65 -7.86 -5.97
N ILE A 585 7.10 -6.67 -6.14
CA ILE A 585 5.71 -6.47 -6.61
C ILE A 585 5.53 -6.94 -8.04
N GLU A 586 6.49 -6.61 -8.90
CA GLU A 586 6.49 -7.06 -10.29
C GLU A 586 6.47 -8.59 -10.40
N LEU A 587 7.36 -9.29 -9.69
CA LEU A 587 7.41 -10.76 -9.68
C LEU A 587 6.14 -11.39 -9.11
N ALA A 588 5.53 -10.80 -8.09
CA ALA A 588 4.27 -11.26 -7.55
C ALA A 588 3.13 -11.19 -8.59
N GLY A 589 3.09 -10.14 -9.39
CA GLY A 589 2.17 -9.98 -10.53
C GLY A 589 2.43 -11.00 -11.64
N LEU A 590 3.70 -11.16 -12.02
CA LEU A 590 4.13 -12.08 -13.08
C LEU A 590 3.79 -13.54 -12.76
N LEU A 591 4.11 -14.01 -11.57
CA LEU A 591 3.96 -15.41 -11.18
C LEU A 591 2.53 -15.75 -10.73
N GLY A 592 1.80 -14.78 -10.16
CA GLY A 592 0.48 -15.01 -9.59
C GLY A 592 -0.68 -14.91 -10.58
N GLY A 593 -0.55 -14.18 -11.69
CA GLY A 593 -1.65 -13.89 -12.61
C GLY A 593 -2.18 -15.12 -13.33
N GLY A 594 -1.32 -16.01 -13.81
CA GLY A 594 -1.72 -17.24 -14.51
C GLY A 594 -2.67 -18.12 -13.69
N PHE A 595 -2.46 -18.21 -12.37
CA PHE A 595 -3.35 -19.00 -11.51
C PHE A 595 -4.73 -18.33 -11.32
N ALA A 596 -4.81 -16.99 -11.27
CA ALA A 596 -6.11 -16.31 -11.28
C ALA A 596 -6.89 -16.60 -12.58
N GLY A 597 -6.21 -16.65 -13.72
CA GLY A 597 -6.79 -17.08 -14.99
C GLY A 597 -7.28 -18.53 -14.94
N ALA A 598 -6.53 -19.43 -14.30
CA ALA A 598 -6.93 -20.82 -14.10
C ALA A 598 -8.21 -20.95 -13.28
N TYR A 599 -8.36 -20.19 -12.18
CA TYR A 599 -9.62 -20.13 -11.41
C TYR A 599 -10.78 -19.62 -12.25
N THR A 600 -10.55 -18.56 -13.03
CA THR A 600 -11.56 -18.01 -13.92
C THR A 600 -12.01 -19.07 -14.95
N LEU A 601 -11.09 -19.76 -15.62
CA LEU A 601 -11.40 -20.84 -16.52
C LEU A 601 -12.14 -21.99 -15.82
N GLY A 602 -11.73 -22.34 -14.61
CA GLY A 602 -12.34 -23.42 -13.84
C GLY A 602 -13.77 -23.14 -13.44
N MET A 603 -14.05 -21.95 -12.92
CA MET A 603 -15.37 -21.57 -12.36
C MET A 603 -16.36 -21.13 -13.46
N PHE A 604 -15.87 -20.44 -14.49
CA PHE A 604 -16.74 -19.80 -15.49
C PHE A 604 -16.81 -20.52 -16.81
N THR A 605 -16.10 -21.65 -17.01
CA THR A 605 -16.18 -22.45 -18.25
C THR A 605 -16.41 -23.92 -17.95
N ARG A 606 -17.15 -24.57 -18.83
CA ARG A 606 -17.38 -26.04 -18.80
C ARG A 606 -16.40 -26.78 -19.69
N ARG A 607 -15.77 -26.10 -20.65
CA ARG A 607 -14.93 -26.69 -21.68
C ARG A 607 -13.46 -26.78 -21.30
N ALA A 608 -12.99 -25.89 -20.41
CA ALA A 608 -11.58 -25.89 -19.98
C ALA A 608 -11.17 -27.22 -19.37
N ASN A 609 -10.05 -27.74 -19.83
CA ASN A 609 -9.42 -28.97 -19.37
C ASN A 609 -8.03 -28.70 -18.79
N TRP A 610 -7.44 -29.69 -18.10
CA TRP A 610 -6.19 -29.50 -17.38
C TRP A 610 -5.01 -29.22 -18.32
N GLN A 611 -4.96 -29.83 -19.52
CA GLN A 611 -3.89 -29.60 -20.49
C GLN A 611 -3.90 -28.16 -21.01
N GLY A 612 -5.08 -27.68 -21.40
CA GLY A 612 -5.24 -26.31 -21.87
C GLY A 612 -4.90 -25.27 -20.79
N VAL A 613 -5.35 -25.52 -19.55
CA VAL A 613 -5.05 -24.62 -18.41
C VAL A 613 -3.55 -24.65 -18.07
N ALA A 614 -2.89 -25.80 -18.08
CA ALA A 614 -1.45 -25.90 -17.87
C ALA A 614 -0.66 -25.12 -18.94
N ILE A 615 -1.06 -25.23 -20.21
CA ILE A 615 -0.48 -24.45 -21.32
C ILE A 615 -0.73 -22.95 -21.07
N GLY A 616 -1.95 -22.57 -20.68
CA GLY A 616 -2.33 -21.19 -20.38
C GLY A 616 -1.49 -20.59 -19.26
N ILE A 617 -1.29 -21.30 -18.14
CA ILE A 617 -0.43 -20.87 -17.02
C ILE A 617 1.02 -20.72 -17.49
N GLY A 618 1.58 -21.75 -18.15
CA GLY A 618 2.96 -21.71 -18.62
C GLY A 618 3.21 -20.57 -19.61
N ALA A 619 2.35 -20.45 -20.62
CA ALA A 619 2.44 -19.39 -21.62
C ALA A 619 2.29 -17.99 -21.00
N SER A 620 1.34 -17.81 -20.07
CA SER A 620 1.15 -16.52 -19.41
C SER A 620 2.39 -16.09 -18.62
N ILE A 621 3.03 -17.00 -17.88
CA ILE A 621 4.26 -16.71 -17.14
C ILE A 621 5.39 -16.35 -18.11
N VAL A 622 5.63 -17.17 -19.14
CA VAL A 622 6.73 -16.95 -20.10
C VAL A 622 6.55 -15.64 -20.86
N LEU A 623 5.35 -15.39 -21.39
CA LEU A 623 5.08 -14.17 -22.17
C LEU A 623 5.12 -12.92 -21.29
N THR A 624 4.58 -12.97 -20.08
CA THR A 624 4.62 -11.82 -19.18
C THR A 624 6.04 -11.56 -18.70
N LEU A 625 6.85 -12.60 -18.46
CA LEU A 625 8.27 -12.46 -18.17
C LEU A 625 9.03 -11.83 -19.35
N GLY A 626 8.71 -12.20 -20.59
CA GLY A 626 9.24 -11.57 -21.80
C GLY A 626 8.87 -10.08 -21.88
N ILE A 627 7.62 -9.73 -21.60
CA ILE A 627 7.16 -8.33 -21.56
C ILE A 627 7.90 -7.54 -20.47
N TRP A 628 8.14 -8.16 -19.31
CA TRP A 628 8.88 -7.58 -18.21
C TRP A 628 10.34 -7.30 -18.57
N THR A 629 11.03 -8.25 -19.21
CA THR A 629 12.44 -8.07 -19.62
C THR A 629 12.60 -6.98 -20.67
N LEU A 630 11.63 -6.83 -21.57
CA LEU A 630 11.59 -5.80 -22.60
C LEU A 630 11.12 -4.43 -22.07
N ARG A 631 10.62 -4.38 -20.82
CA ARG A 631 10.01 -3.17 -20.22
C ARG A 631 8.96 -2.51 -21.13
N ALA A 632 8.19 -3.35 -21.84
CA ALA A 632 7.27 -2.92 -22.89
C ALA A 632 6.05 -2.17 -22.35
N VAL A 633 5.67 -2.41 -21.08
CA VAL A 633 4.50 -1.79 -20.41
C VAL A 633 4.82 -1.49 -18.96
N HIS A 634 4.02 -0.58 -18.38
CA HIS A 634 4.15 -0.24 -16.97
C HIS A 634 3.85 -1.46 -16.06
N PRO A 635 4.58 -1.67 -14.95
CA PRO A 635 4.41 -2.83 -14.05
C PRO A 635 3.00 -3.09 -13.56
N TYR A 636 2.17 -2.08 -13.37
CA TYR A 636 0.77 -2.23 -12.98
C TYR A 636 -0.08 -3.10 -13.91
N TYR A 637 0.33 -3.25 -15.18
CA TYR A 637 -0.42 -4.05 -16.15
C TYR A 637 -0.01 -5.53 -16.18
N TYR A 638 1.12 -5.91 -15.56
CA TYR A 638 1.62 -7.30 -15.62
C TYR A 638 0.62 -8.31 -15.09
N LEU A 639 -0.04 -8.01 -13.97
CA LEU A 639 -1.05 -8.91 -13.40
C LEU A 639 -2.22 -9.11 -14.35
N ALA A 640 -2.78 -8.02 -14.88
CA ALA A 640 -3.91 -8.06 -15.81
C ALA A 640 -3.56 -8.79 -17.11
N ILE A 641 -2.39 -8.52 -17.68
CA ILE A 641 -1.88 -9.19 -18.89
C ILE A 641 -1.71 -10.68 -18.62
N SER A 642 -1.08 -11.08 -17.52
CA SER A 642 -0.89 -12.48 -17.15
C SER A 642 -2.21 -13.23 -17.01
N ILE A 643 -3.21 -12.62 -16.36
CA ILE A 643 -4.56 -13.18 -16.24
C ILE A 643 -5.21 -13.34 -17.61
N ALA A 644 -5.23 -12.28 -18.43
CA ALA A 644 -5.86 -12.28 -19.75
C ALA A 644 -5.21 -13.30 -20.69
N LEU A 645 -3.88 -13.38 -20.70
CA LEU A 645 -3.14 -14.38 -21.48
C LEU A 645 -3.49 -15.81 -21.04
N CYS A 646 -3.53 -16.08 -19.74
CA CYS A 646 -3.89 -17.40 -19.24
C CYS A 646 -5.32 -17.79 -19.65
N ILE A 647 -6.27 -16.87 -19.53
CA ILE A 647 -7.67 -17.11 -19.93
C ILE A 647 -7.76 -17.37 -21.42
N ALA A 648 -7.19 -16.50 -22.25
CA ALA A 648 -7.28 -16.60 -23.71
C ALA A 648 -6.57 -17.85 -24.24
N ILE A 649 -5.29 -18.03 -23.90
CA ILE A 649 -4.48 -19.15 -24.37
C ILE A 649 -4.99 -20.47 -23.79
N GLY A 650 -5.31 -20.48 -22.47
CA GLY A 650 -5.79 -21.68 -21.80
C GLY A 650 -7.14 -22.15 -22.35
N TYR A 651 -8.06 -21.23 -22.65
CA TYR A 651 -9.34 -21.58 -23.27
C TYR A 651 -9.14 -22.09 -24.69
N VAL A 652 -8.40 -21.40 -25.55
CA VAL A 652 -8.12 -21.79 -26.92
C VAL A 652 -7.40 -23.15 -26.92
N ALA A 653 -6.36 -23.33 -26.13
CA ALA A 653 -5.65 -24.60 -26.02
C ALA A 653 -6.59 -25.76 -25.59
N SER A 654 -7.53 -25.47 -24.66
CA SER A 654 -8.51 -26.48 -24.21
C SER A 654 -9.41 -26.99 -25.35
N LEU A 655 -9.55 -26.26 -26.45
CA LEU A 655 -10.36 -26.70 -27.59
C LEU A 655 -9.68 -27.84 -28.38
N PHE A 656 -8.36 -27.95 -28.30
CA PHE A 656 -7.58 -28.98 -29.02
C PHE A 656 -7.46 -30.31 -28.23
N PHE A 657 -7.88 -30.34 -26.97
CA PHE A 657 -7.85 -31.55 -26.14
C PHE A 657 -9.27 -32.05 -25.82
N PRO A 658 -9.44 -33.28 -25.37
CA PRO A 658 -10.75 -33.83 -24.99
C PRO A 658 -11.44 -32.97 -23.92
N ALA A 659 -12.77 -32.87 -23.99
CA ALA A 659 -13.55 -32.23 -22.97
C ALA A 659 -13.39 -32.96 -21.63
N PRO A 660 -13.55 -32.26 -20.45
CA PRO A 660 -13.53 -32.92 -19.16
C PRO A 660 -14.57 -34.02 -19.09
N THR A 661 -14.16 -35.21 -18.66
CA THR A 661 -15.05 -36.37 -18.50
C THR A 661 -15.67 -36.46 -17.12
N GLN A 662 -15.09 -35.77 -16.14
CA GLN A 662 -15.60 -35.70 -14.76
C GLN A 662 -16.84 -34.82 -14.66
N SER A 663 -17.71 -35.11 -13.68
CA SER A 663 -18.84 -34.24 -13.34
C SER A 663 -18.30 -32.88 -12.88
N LEU A 664 -18.86 -31.80 -13.41
CA LEU A 664 -18.55 -30.41 -13.04
C LEU A 664 -19.56 -29.83 -12.07
N ASP A 665 -20.46 -30.68 -11.52
CA ASP A 665 -21.46 -30.27 -10.56
C ASP A 665 -20.80 -29.75 -9.27
N GLY A 666 -21.18 -28.52 -8.88
CA GLY A 666 -20.58 -27.84 -7.73
C GLY A 666 -19.17 -27.26 -7.95
N LEU A 667 -18.52 -27.50 -9.10
CA LEU A 667 -17.20 -26.96 -9.43
C LEU A 667 -17.27 -25.70 -10.33
N THR A 668 -18.45 -25.41 -10.88
CA THR A 668 -18.69 -24.22 -11.70
C THR A 668 -19.85 -23.40 -11.14
N ILE A 669 -19.95 -22.14 -11.56
CA ILE A 669 -21.11 -21.29 -11.22
C ILE A 669 -22.41 -21.75 -11.86
N TYR A 670 -22.35 -22.61 -12.87
CA TYR A 670 -23.50 -23.12 -13.59
C TYR A 670 -24.11 -24.30 -12.84
N ARG A 671 -25.41 -24.19 -12.45
CA ARG A 671 -26.18 -25.31 -11.92
C ARG A 671 -26.66 -26.17 -13.09
N ASP A 672 -26.43 -27.48 -13.06
CA ASP A 672 -27.08 -28.39 -14.01
C ASP A 672 -28.56 -28.48 -13.68
N ARG A 673 -29.42 -28.18 -14.67
CA ARG A 673 -30.88 -28.28 -14.54
C ARG A 673 -31.37 -29.72 -14.28
N ARG A 674 -30.49 -30.73 -14.41
CA ARG A 674 -30.86 -32.14 -14.19
C ARG A 674 -30.89 -32.57 -12.73
N SER A 675 -30.25 -31.84 -11.81
CA SER A 675 -30.27 -32.17 -10.36
C SER A 675 -31.47 -31.61 -9.59
N SER A 676 -32.35 -30.87 -10.26
CA SER A 676 -33.58 -30.33 -9.62
C SER A 676 -34.85 -31.14 -9.91
N ALA A 677 -34.75 -32.35 -10.45
CA ALA A 677 -35.85 -33.26 -10.42
C ALA A 677 -36.03 -33.72 -8.97
N PRO A 678 -37.23 -33.52 -8.33
CA PRO A 678 -37.48 -34.06 -7.02
C PRO A 678 -37.32 -35.57 -7.15
N SER A 679 -36.52 -36.19 -6.25
CA SER A 679 -36.50 -37.62 -6.06
C SER A 679 -37.93 -38.08 -5.80
N GLY A 680 -38.57 -38.53 -6.89
CA GLY A 680 -39.87 -39.14 -6.80
C GLY A 680 -39.79 -40.30 -5.82
N SER A 681 -40.59 -40.26 -4.82
CA SER A 681 -40.85 -41.33 -3.89
C SER A 681 -41.00 -42.65 -4.64
N LEU A 682 -40.01 -43.51 -4.58
CA LEU A 682 -40.18 -44.92 -4.82
C LEU A 682 -40.96 -45.47 -3.61
N LEU A 683 -42.27 -45.44 -3.71
CA LEU A 683 -43.11 -46.34 -2.90
C LEU A 683 -42.71 -47.77 -3.24
N PRO A 684 -42.48 -48.67 -2.24
CA PRO A 684 -42.29 -50.08 -2.50
C PRO A 684 -43.63 -50.62 -3.07
N GLN A 685 -43.62 -51.20 -4.26
CA GLN A 685 -44.70 -52.04 -4.74
C GLN A 685 -44.81 -53.23 -3.77
N ALA A 686 -46.00 -53.36 -3.19
CA ALA A 686 -46.46 -54.56 -2.50
C ALA A 686 -46.48 -55.71 -3.53
N GLY A 687 -45.60 -56.66 -3.38
CA GLY A 687 -45.63 -57.95 -4.01
C GLY A 687 -46.29 -58.97 -3.07
N GLU A 688 -47.37 -59.54 -3.51
CA GLU A 688 -48.15 -60.60 -2.89
C GLU A 688 -47.34 -61.82 -2.52
N GLY A 689 -47.66 -62.35 -1.40
CA GLY A 689 -47.88 -63.71 -0.99
C GLY A 689 -46.88 -64.80 -1.27
N THR A 690 -46.46 -65.45 -0.19
CA THR A 690 -46.81 -66.84 0.14
C THR A 690 -46.35 -67.18 1.54
N ALA A 691 -47.25 -67.72 2.27
CA ALA A 691 -47.04 -68.32 3.57
C ALA A 691 -46.15 -69.56 3.50
N SER A 692 -45.21 -69.71 4.46
CA SER A 692 -44.96 -71.05 5.01
C SER A 692 -44.41 -70.89 6.43
N SER A 693 -45.08 -71.51 7.32
CA SER A 693 -44.76 -71.94 8.68
C SER A 693 -43.35 -72.52 8.82
N ASP A 694 -42.63 -72.24 9.88
CA ASP A 694 -42.31 -73.16 10.98
C ASP A 694 -41.15 -72.62 11.82
N ARG A 695 -41.47 -72.60 13.11
CA ARG A 695 -40.67 -73.00 14.29
C ARG A 695 -39.17 -72.66 14.38
N LEU A 696 -38.82 -71.88 15.26
CA LEU A 696 -38.29 -72.03 16.63
C LEU A 696 -37.74 -70.70 17.10
#